data_3f746442f2bc254ced5a1df44de5970a
#
_entry.id   3f746442f2bc254ced5a1df44de5970a
#
_cell.length_a   1.000
_cell.length_b   1.000
_cell.length_c   1.000
_cell.angle_alpha   90.00
_cell.angle_beta   90.00
_cell.angle_gamma   90.00
#
_symmetry.space_group_name_H-M   'P 1'
#
loop_
_entity.id
_entity.type
_entity.pdbx_description
1 polymer ?
#
loop_
_entity_poly.entity_id
_entity_poly.type
_entity_poly.pdbx_seq_one_letter_code
_entity_poly.pdbx_strand_id
1 'polypeptide(L)'
;MAIAKKIFLLVSVCILASVASAQNLTILHLNDTHSHIDPERGGLYPGRGGVIEQAAYIDSVRVADGKENVMLVHAGDFGQGTSYFTEMNGDIEIDILNAMEYDVVCLGNHEFDNGIDELARRLANLNLPVVCANYNFAGTTLEGLIKPYVILEKAGKKVGVIGLLTDVSSVVDRNIADLLKYNNPAEVADKYAYMLKVEQGCDLVVCLTHLGYEGESYTDVELAAATRNVDVIVGGHSHTDLNKVDKVYNLDGEPVGIVSNWKWGLTVGNLKVNFKQNLLYGKYLDLLPEKVFSLDGSWFPYPAYEDREGWNKVLGKSAVHLINNGVKYLDYKWQIVPATSYLEYERTGERKIMENPQSANRVALNTLMLAELAEGKGRFIDQLVDGLWHLSNSPTWVLSAHLPRQKTGRSLPDPREQLIDLGSGALGAQVAVAWHFFNKTFDKIDPVISYVIQEAVKKQILDPYLNTDEYRPNWWLGFELKPGQVVNNWNPWCNADVILCFLLMEKNQERLDQALRQSARSVDKFIEYIKTDGACEEGPAYWGHAAGKLYDYLQIMNDASNGRFTFFDVKQIKDMGEYISRSYVKDGWVVNFADASAKLSFTPSVIYNYGKAVGSEEMMEFALYNLADSKKNNFKEPRPLIWNDAYRALESLRYIREMDSKVDALNERISSGESYDSVLNSLRTSVPSHVWYPETEFCYMRNNDGWFMAAKGGHNNESHNHNDIGTFTLYVDGIPMFVDAGVGTYTKHTFSKDRYTIWSMRSDWHNLPVINGIYQHDGAAYHSADVEVSFKKSASRMTLDISGAYDEESDCKSWVRDYHLDGKVLTITDTYSLKARGAADVENFLVQGSVYLPGDVTPEGYPVKKGETVVINQGVRMMIKYPVMLIPSIETKELSDPRLTNVWGDSLRRISYTSSENAPLSGRYVFKITEF
;
A
#
# COMPACT_ATOMS: atom_id res chain seq x y z
N MET A 1 -4.44 -46.19 22.11
CA MET A 1 -4.93 -45.45 20.94
C MET A 1 -5.25 -43.97 21.22
N ALA A 2 -5.72 -43.57 22.40
CA ALA A 2 -6.02 -42.17 22.72
C ALA A 2 -4.78 -41.29 22.95
N ILE A 3 -3.68 -41.85 23.44
CA ILE A 3 -2.41 -41.10 23.68
C ILE A 3 -1.64 -40.89 22.37
N ALA A 4 -1.66 -41.84 21.46
CA ALA A 4 -1.04 -41.71 20.13
C ALA A 4 -1.76 -40.65 19.27
N LYS A 5 -3.09 -40.48 19.39
CA LYS A 5 -3.83 -39.42 18.70
C LYS A 5 -3.57 -38.04 19.26
N LYS A 6 -3.30 -37.90 20.56
CA LYS A 6 -2.93 -36.60 21.16
C LYS A 6 -1.50 -36.18 20.82
N ILE A 7 -0.57 -37.13 20.70
CA ILE A 7 0.81 -36.84 20.29
C ILE A 7 0.84 -36.52 18.80
N PHE A 8 0.05 -37.16 17.95
CA PHE A 8 -0.06 -36.82 16.53
C PHE A 8 -0.74 -35.44 16.31
N LEU A 9 -1.70 -35.08 17.15
CA LEU A 9 -2.33 -33.73 17.09
C LEU A 9 -1.39 -32.64 17.61
N LEU A 10 -0.54 -32.90 18.61
CA LEU A 10 0.47 -31.93 19.10
C LEU A 10 1.62 -31.77 18.12
N VAL A 11 2.04 -32.82 17.44
CA VAL A 11 3.10 -32.74 16.40
C VAL A 11 2.55 -32.09 15.12
N SER A 12 1.26 -32.31 14.76
CA SER A 12 0.62 -31.59 13.65
C SER A 12 0.35 -30.10 13.96
N VAL A 13 0.12 -29.74 15.22
CA VAL A 13 -0.05 -28.33 15.64
C VAL A 13 1.32 -27.62 15.74
N CYS A 14 2.41 -28.33 16.02
CA CYS A 14 3.77 -27.75 15.97
C CYS A 14 4.32 -27.63 14.53
N ILE A 15 3.78 -28.35 13.54
CA ILE A 15 4.19 -28.22 12.12
C ILE A 15 3.32 -27.18 11.38
N LEU A 16 2.18 -26.76 11.93
CA LEU A 16 1.28 -25.73 11.35
C LEU A 16 1.43 -24.34 11.99
N ALA A 17 2.43 -24.15 12.87
CA ALA A 17 2.79 -22.84 13.41
C ALA A 17 4.08 -22.27 12.82
N SER A 18 4.45 -22.62 11.59
CA SER A 18 5.24 -21.72 10.74
C SER A 18 4.27 -20.69 10.14
N VAL A 19 3.75 -19.81 11.00
CA VAL A 19 3.33 -18.47 10.57
C VAL A 19 4.51 -17.92 9.78
N ALA A 20 4.31 -17.59 8.52
CA ALA A 20 5.27 -16.82 7.74
C ALA A 20 5.42 -15.45 8.42
N SER A 21 6.28 -15.40 9.45
CA SER A 21 6.88 -14.13 9.85
C SER A 21 7.68 -13.67 8.65
N ALA A 22 7.60 -12.39 8.27
CA ALA A 22 8.50 -11.80 7.31
C ALA A 22 9.92 -12.25 7.70
N GLN A 23 10.56 -13.06 6.84
CA GLN A 23 11.90 -13.54 7.11
C GLN A 23 12.84 -12.37 6.87
N ASN A 24 13.30 -11.75 7.95
CA ASN A 24 14.26 -10.65 7.90
C ASN A 24 15.66 -11.23 7.93
N LEU A 25 16.52 -10.77 7.03
CA LEU A 25 17.95 -11.05 7.10
C LEU A 25 18.65 -9.85 7.74
N THR A 26 19.49 -10.12 8.72
CA THR A 26 20.41 -9.13 9.28
C THR A 26 21.78 -9.31 8.67
N ILE A 27 22.30 -8.30 7.98
CA ILE A 27 23.68 -8.27 7.51
C ILE A 27 24.49 -7.44 8.48
N LEU A 28 25.36 -8.12 9.25
CA LEU A 28 26.38 -7.47 10.06
C LEU A 28 27.63 -7.32 9.20
N HIS A 29 28.21 -6.14 9.16
CA HIS A 29 29.35 -5.87 8.30
C HIS A 29 30.43 -5.04 8.97
N LEU A 30 31.65 -5.37 8.64
CA LEU A 30 32.85 -4.61 8.95
C LEU A 30 33.69 -4.44 7.69
N ASN A 31 34.52 -3.42 7.68
CA ASN A 31 35.50 -3.10 6.64
C ASN A 31 36.66 -2.35 7.28
N ASP A 32 37.82 -2.35 6.62
CA ASP A 32 38.99 -1.53 6.98
C ASP A 32 39.34 -1.64 8.48
N THR A 33 39.34 -2.87 9.02
CA THR A 33 39.68 -3.10 10.44
C THR A 33 41.15 -2.92 10.73
N HIS A 34 42.03 -3.08 9.74
CA HIS A 34 43.46 -2.75 9.78
C HIS A 34 44.17 -3.25 11.05
N SER A 35 43.93 -4.50 11.41
CA SER A 35 44.58 -5.13 12.58
C SER A 35 44.31 -4.44 13.92
N HIS A 36 43.32 -3.58 14.04
CA HIS A 36 42.95 -2.95 15.31
C HIS A 36 42.21 -3.94 16.22
N ILE A 37 42.97 -4.77 16.92
CA ILE A 37 42.50 -5.87 17.75
C ILE A 37 42.08 -5.37 19.14
N ASP A 38 42.91 -4.49 19.73
CA ASP A 38 42.59 -3.83 21.01
C ASP A 38 41.64 -2.63 20.77
N PRO A 39 40.82 -2.25 21.78
CA PRO A 39 40.17 -0.96 21.77
C PRO A 39 41.15 0.20 21.65
N GLU A 40 40.76 1.28 20.96
CA GLU A 40 41.58 2.48 20.83
C GLU A 40 42.00 3.04 22.20
N ARG A 41 43.32 3.16 22.38
CA ARG A 41 43.89 3.62 23.68
C ARG A 41 43.99 5.13 23.83
N GLY A 42 43.78 5.88 22.73
CA GLY A 42 43.95 7.33 22.72
C GLY A 42 43.28 7.99 21.52
N GLY A 43 43.59 9.22 21.18
CA GLY A 43 43.06 9.96 20.03
C GLY A 43 41.63 10.45 20.26
N LEU A 44 40.83 10.45 19.21
CA LEU A 44 39.47 10.95 19.26
C LEU A 44 38.44 9.93 19.80
N TYR A 45 38.80 8.64 19.89
CA TYR A 45 37.86 7.54 20.19
C TYR A 45 38.38 6.58 21.26
N PRO A 46 38.88 7.06 22.39
CA PRO A 46 39.47 6.19 23.44
C PRO A 46 38.41 5.23 23.97
N GLY A 47 38.78 3.91 24.02
CA GLY A 47 37.94 2.85 24.53
C GLY A 47 36.90 2.33 23.54
N ARG A 48 36.90 2.81 22.25
CA ARG A 48 36.07 2.26 21.18
C ARG A 48 36.80 1.21 20.34
N GLY A 49 36.03 0.37 19.67
CA GLY A 49 36.56 -0.73 18.87
C GLY A 49 36.94 -1.92 19.71
N GLY A 50 37.83 -2.77 19.17
CA GLY A 50 38.28 -3.99 19.80
C GLY A 50 37.47 -5.22 19.45
N VAL A 51 38.17 -6.32 19.13
CA VAL A 51 37.52 -7.55 18.62
C VAL A 51 36.62 -8.24 19.66
N ILE A 52 36.94 -8.09 20.96
CA ILE A 52 36.11 -8.67 22.04
C ILE A 52 34.75 -7.99 22.11
N GLU A 53 34.72 -6.67 22.02
CA GLU A 53 33.51 -5.86 22.03
C GLU A 53 32.67 -6.08 20.74
N GLN A 54 33.37 -6.17 19.60
CA GLN A 54 32.71 -6.53 18.33
C GLN A 54 32.04 -7.90 18.42
N ALA A 55 32.78 -8.93 18.89
CA ALA A 55 32.25 -10.28 19.06
C ALA A 55 31.04 -10.32 20.01
N ALA A 56 31.11 -9.60 21.14
CA ALA A 56 29.99 -9.52 22.09
C ALA A 56 28.75 -8.89 21.48
N TYR A 57 28.91 -7.83 20.68
CA TYR A 57 27.79 -7.21 19.96
C TYR A 57 27.21 -8.16 18.90
N ILE A 58 28.07 -8.78 18.06
CA ILE A 58 27.64 -9.73 17.03
C ILE A 58 26.87 -10.90 17.63
N ASP A 59 27.37 -11.46 18.75
CA ASP A 59 26.69 -12.55 19.45
C ASP A 59 25.34 -12.10 20.05
N SER A 60 25.26 -10.87 20.55
CA SER A 60 23.98 -10.32 21.03
C SER A 60 22.92 -10.23 19.92
N VAL A 61 23.33 -9.84 18.72
CA VAL A 61 22.44 -9.79 17.55
C VAL A 61 22.07 -11.19 17.08
N ARG A 62 23.02 -12.12 17.04
CA ARG A 62 22.74 -13.54 16.71
C ARG A 62 21.76 -14.19 17.67
N VAL A 63 21.82 -13.83 18.94
CA VAL A 63 20.83 -14.29 19.94
C VAL A 63 19.48 -13.67 19.74
N ALA A 64 19.42 -12.37 19.42
CA ALA A 64 18.18 -11.64 19.24
C ALA A 64 17.41 -12.02 17.96
N ASP A 65 18.13 -12.17 16.86
CA ASP A 65 17.53 -12.36 15.52
C ASP A 65 17.48 -13.85 15.08
N GLY A 66 18.23 -14.73 15.78
CA GLY A 66 18.50 -16.11 15.34
C GLY A 66 19.74 -16.16 14.43
N LYS A 67 20.72 -17.03 14.76
CA LYS A 67 21.99 -17.14 14.01
C LYS A 67 21.79 -17.43 12.53
N GLU A 68 20.77 -18.21 12.18
CA GLU A 68 20.40 -18.54 10.81
C GLU A 68 19.88 -17.35 10.01
N ASN A 69 19.44 -16.28 10.69
CA ASN A 69 18.93 -15.04 10.10
C ASN A 69 19.99 -13.92 10.07
N VAL A 70 21.21 -14.20 10.51
CA VAL A 70 22.31 -13.22 10.55
C VAL A 70 23.41 -13.66 9.59
N MET A 71 23.83 -12.75 8.71
CA MET A 71 24.99 -12.89 7.82
C MET A 71 26.06 -11.90 8.28
N LEU A 72 27.26 -12.40 8.63
CA LEU A 72 28.39 -11.58 9.04
C LEU A 72 29.42 -11.54 7.91
N VAL A 73 29.77 -10.33 7.44
CA VAL A 73 30.66 -10.13 6.29
C VAL A 73 31.77 -9.12 6.58
N HIS A 74 32.89 -9.21 5.88
CA HIS A 74 33.97 -8.23 5.93
C HIS A 74 34.34 -7.75 4.52
N ALA A 75 34.30 -6.44 4.32
CA ALA A 75 34.52 -5.81 3.03
C ALA A 75 36.00 -5.41 2.76
N GLY A 76 36.94 -6.25 3.16
CA GLY A 76 38.40 -6.12 2.87
C GLY A 76 39.15 -5.21 3.86
N ASP A 77 40.48 -5.19 3.69
CA ASP A 77 41.46 -4.50 4.56
C ASP A 77 41.33 -4.90 6.05
N PHE A 78 41.28 -6.22 6.29
CA PHE A 78 41.34 -6.74 7.65
C PHE A 78 42.79 -6.81 8.17
N GLY A 79 43.81 -6.92 7.27
CA GLY A 79 45.22 -6.88 7.59
C GLY A 79 45.78 -5.47 7.67
N GLN A 80 47.02 -5.34 8.08
CA GLN A 80 47.88 -4.16 8.09
C GLN A 80 47.32 -3.00 9.00
N GLY A 81 48.22 -2.32 9.69
CA GLY A 81 47.93 -1.12 10.48
C GLY A 81 48.48 -1.13 11.91
N THR A 82 48.64 -2.27 12.54
CA THR A 82 49.20 -2.37 13.90
C THR A 82 50.36 -3.35 14.02
N SER A 83 51.01 -3.37 15.20
CA SER A 83 52.08 -4.32 15.49
C SER A 83 51.62 -5.77 15.46
N TYR A 84 50.35 -6.06 15.66
CA TYR A 84 49.83 -7.42 15.53
C TYR A 84 50.07 -7.99 14.14
N PHE A 85 49.72 -7.23 13.09
CA PHE A 85 50.01 -7.65 11.69
C PHE A 85 51.51 -7.81 11.45
N THR A 86 52.33 -6.85 11.92
CA THR A 86 53.76 -6.85 11.66
C THR A 86 54.48 -8.02 12.34
N GLU A 87 54.12 -8.34 13.58
CA GLU A 87 54.76 -9.41 14.37
C GLU A 87 54.17 -10.79 14.08
N MET A 88 52.89 -10.86 13.70
CA MET A 88 52.18 -12.13 13.49
C MET A 88 51.94 -12.46 12.02
N ASN A 89 52.45 -11.61 11.09
CA ASN A 89 52.32 -11.79 9.63
C ASN A 89 50.85 -12.00 9.15
N GLY A 90 49.86 -11.44 9.89
CA GLY A 90 48.43 -11.55 9.55
C GLY A 90 47.74 -12.83 10.01
N ASP A 91 48.39 -13.69 10.75
CA ASP A 91 47.82 -14.97 11.22
C ASP A 91 46.71 -14.71 12.25
N ILE A 92 46.87 -13.71 13.12
CA ILE A 92 45.87 -13.39 14.16
C ILE A 92 44.55 -12.90 13.56
N GLU A 93 44.62 -12.17 12.44
CA GLU A 93 43.42 -11.71 11.72
C GLU A 93 42.64 -12.91 11.16
N ILE A 94 43.35 -13.92 10.62
CA ILE A 94 42.72 -15.16 10.14
C ILE A 94 42.09 -15.93 11.29
N ASP A 95 42.76 -16.02 12.46
CA ASP A 95 42.19 -16.67 13.64
C ASP A 95 40.94 -15.95 14.15
N ILE A 96 40.94 -14.62 14.13
CA ILE A 96 39.77 -13.78 14.51
C ILE A 96 38.61 -14.00 13.55
N LEU A 97 38.84 -13.94 12.24
CA LEU A 97 37.79 -14.18 11.23
C LEU A 97 37.15 -15.57 11.40
N ASN A 98 37.99 -16.59 11.66
CA ASN A 98 37.52 -17.94 11.95
C ASN A 98 36.75 -18.03 13.27
N ALA A 99 37.26 -17.43 14.35
CA ALA A 99 36.67 -17.50 15.69
C ALA A 99 35.32 -16.74 15.77
N MET A 100 35.19 -15.63 15.05
CA MET A 100 33.95 -14.86 14.98
C MET A 100 32.94 -15.47 14.00
N GLU A 101 33.32 -16.55 13.29
CA GLU A 101 32.45 -17.25 12.32
C GLU A 101 31.87 -16.30 11.28
N TYR A 102 32.74 -15.58 10.55
CA TYR A 102 32.35 -14.82 9.38
C TYR A 102 31.78 -15.75 8.31
N ASP A 103 30.76 -15.31 7.58
CA ASP A 103 30.13 -16.08 6.52
C ASP A 103 30.88 -15.95 5.18
N VAL A 104 31.44 -14.77 4.90
CA VAL A 104 32.23 -14.47 3.70
C VAL A 104 33.03 -13.18 3.90
N VAL A 105 34.20 -13.12 3.26
CA VAL A 105 35.04 -11.91 3.20
C VAL A 105 35.44 -11.60 1.76
N CYS A 106 35.62 -10.32 1.41
CA CYS A 106 36.34 -9.97 0.19
C CYS A 106 37.74 -9.49 0.52
N LEU A 107 38.60 -9.37 -0.52
CA LEU A 107 39.92 -8.81 -0.39
C LEU A 107 39.88 -7.30 -0.44
N GLY A 108 40.72 -6.65 0.34
CA GLY A 108 41.18 -5.30 0.15
C GLY A 108 42.60 -5.22 -0.44
N ASN A 109 43.09 -4.02 -0.63
CA ASN A 109 44.43 -3.84 -1.21
C ASN A 109 45.53 -4.19 -0.21
N HIS A 110 45.32 -4.00 1.10
CA HIS A 110 46.32 -4.28 2.12
C HIS A 110 46.50 -5.76 2.42
N GLU A 111 45.66 -6.64 1.96
CA GLU A 111 45.88 -8.09 2.01
C GLU A 111 47.11 -8.51 1.22
N PHE A 112 47.52 -7.71 0.22
CA PHE A 112 48.69 -7.99 -0.65
C PHE A 112 50.02 -7.44 -0.12
N ASP A 113 50.06 -6.70 0.99
CA ASP A 113 51.28 -6.02 1.48
C ASP A 113 52.45 -6.94 1.76
N ASN A 114 52.21 -8.17 2.19
CA ASN A 114 53.22 -9.17 2.41
C ASN A 114 53.45 -10.10 1.20
N GLY A 115 52.86 -9.80 0.04
CA GLY A 115 52.99 -10.57 -1.18
C GLY A 115 51.97 -11.70 -1.34
N ILE A 116 51.87 -12.19 -2.59
CA ILE A 116 50.88 -13.18 -3.01
C ILE A 116 51.06 -14.53 -2.32
N ASP A 117 52.30 -14.99 -2.14
CA ASP A 117 52.57 -16.28 -1.53
C ASP A 117 52.23 -16.32 -0.05
N GLU A 118 52.47 -15.19 0.65
CA GLU A 118 52.08 -15.04 2.07
C GLU A 118 50.57 -14.90 2.24
N LEU A 119 49.90 -14.17 1.34
CA LEU A 119 48.47 -14.14 1.27
C LEU A 119 47.86 -15.53 1.07
N ALA A 120 48.40 -16.29 0.10
CA ALA A 120 47.97 -17.67 -0.15
C ALA A 120 48.13 -18.57 1.08
N ARG A 121 49.25 -18.46 1.82
CA ARG A 121 49.50 -19.19 3.06
C ARG A 121 48.43 -18.86 4.12
N ARG A 122 48.10 -17.60 4.29
CA ARG A 122 47.06 -17.13 5.23
C ARG A 122 45.67 -17.63 4.84
N LEU A 123 45.29 -17.43 3.58
CA LEU A 123 43.97 -17.85 3.09
C LEU A 123 43.74 -19.36 3.13
N ALA A 124 44.82 -20.16 3.05
CA ALA A 124 44.73 -21.62 3.19
C ALA A 124 44.30 -22.06 4.60
N ASN A 125 44.46 -21.22 5.63
CA ASN A 125 44.02 -21.44 7.01
C ASN A 125 42.65 -20.82 7.33
N LEU A 126 42.00 -20.14 6.38
CA LEU A 126 40.71 -19.54 6.55
C LEU A 126 39.60 -20.59 6.31
N ASN A 127 38.66 -20.71 7.23
CA ASN A 127 37.56 -21.69 7.21
C ASN A 127 36.27 -21.17 6.54
N LEU A 128 36.34 -20.05 5.85
CA LEU A 128 35.23 -19.39 5.18
C LEU A 128 35.61 -18.96 3.75
N PRO A 129 34.64 -18.73 2.85
CA PRO A 129 34.93 -18.31 1.49
C PRO A 129 35.47 -16.88 1.41
N VAL A 130 36.45 -16.71 0.52
CA VAL A 130 36.98 -15.41 0.10
C VAL A 130 36.51 -15.14 -1.32
N VAL A 131 35.96 -13.94 -1.56
CA VAL A 131 35.40 -13.56 -2.86
C VAL A 131 36.16 -12.39 -3.49
N CYS A 132 36.45 -12.51 -4.80
CA CYS A 132 36.95 -11.44 -5.66
C CYS A 132 36.73 -11.82 -7.12
N ALA A 133 35.82 -11.14 -7.80
CA ALA A 133 35.40 -11.51 -9.15
C ALA A 133 36.12 -10.76 -10.26
N ASN A 134 36.57 -9.54 -9.98
CA ASN A 134 37.15 -8.67 -11.02
C ASN A 134 38.67 -8.81 -11.19
N TYR A 135 39.25 -9.81 -10.54
CA TYR A 135 40.67 -10.21 -10.75
C TYR A 135 40.80 -11.66 -11.23
N ASN A 136 41.80 -11.90 -12.08
CA ASN A 136 42.15 -13.26 -12.50
C ASN A 136 43.42 -13.73 -11.76
N PHE A 137 43.28 -14.74 -10.92
CA PHE A 137 44.34 -15.32 -10.11
C PHE A 137 44.95 -16.58 -10.74
N ALA A 138 44.57 -16.96 -11.96
CA ALA A 138 45.10 -18.15 -12.64
C ALA A 138 46.64 -18.05 -12.85
N GLY A 139 47.35 -19.13 -12.54
CA GLY A 139 48.79 -19.19 -12.60
C GLY A 139 49.55 -18.58 -11.40
N THR A 140 48.84 -18.12 -10.37
CA THR A 140 49.41 -17.65 -9.10
C THR A 140 49.14 -18.67 -7.98
N THR A 141 49.79 -18.51 -6.82
CA THR A 141 49.57 -19.33 -5.62
C THR A 141 48.17 -19.10 -5.01
N LEU A 142 47.43 -18.07 -5.43
CA LEU A 142 46.05 -17.77 -5.03
C LEU A 142 44.99 -18.54 -5.84
N GLU A 143 45.43 -19.25 -6.91
CA GLU A 143 44.48 -20.00 -7.75
C GLU A 143 43.71 -21.04 -6.95
N GLY A 144 42.36 -20.99 -7.02
CA GLY A 144 41.49 -21.93 -6.31
C GLY A 144 41.18 -21.56 -4.85
N LEU A 145 41.92 -20.62 -4.24
CA LEU A 145 41.63 -20.11 -2.89
C LEU A 145 40.53 -19.00 -2.89
N ILE A 146 40.43 -18.25 -3.98
CA ILE A 146 39.52 -17.11 -4.13
C ILE A 146 38.45 -17.47 -5.15
N LYS A 147 37.20 -17.19 -4.80
CA LYS A 147 36.02 -17.42 -5.66
C LYS A 147 35.50 -16.11 -6.22
N PRO A 148 34.89 -16.08 -7.42
CA PRO A 148 34.25 -14.86 -7.89
C PRO A 148 33.00 -14.50 -7.08
N TYR A 149 32.27 -15.49 -6.59
CA TYR A 149 31.07 -15.37 -5.80
C TYR A 149 30.83 -16.60 -4.92
N VAL A 150 29.89 -16.46 -3.99
CA VAL A 150 29.34 -17.57 -3.19
C VAL A 150 27.83 -17.45 -3.08
N ILE A 151 27.13 -18.57 -2.92
CA ILE A 151 25.70 -18.61 -2.58
C ILE A 151 25.59 -19.15 -1.16
N LEU A 152 24.97 -18.36 -0.28
CA LEU A 152 24.71 -18.68 1.12
C LEU A 152 23.21 -18.89 1.33
N GLU A 153 22.86 -19.79 2.25
CA GLU A 153 21.47 -19.92 2.72
C GLU A 153 21.34 -19.20 4.08
N LYS A 154 20.58 -18.10 4.10
CA LYS A 154 20.34 -17.28 5.29
C LYS A 154 18.88 -16.88 5.34
N ALA A 155 18.28 -16.89 6.52
CA ALA A 155 16.87 -16.60 6.72
C ALA A 155 15.93 -17.42 5.79
N GLY A 156 16.33 -18.66 5.45
CA GLY A 156 15.61 -19.49 4.48
C GLY A 156 15.61 -18.97 3.04
N LYS A 157 16.56 -18.08 2.72
CA LYS A 157 16.74 -17.41 1.43
C LYS A 157 18.09 -17.70 0.83
N LYS A 158 18.18 -17.73 -0.51
CA LYS A 158 19.44 -17.81 -1.24
C LYS A 158 20.03 -16.42 -1.40
N VAL A 159 21.19 -16.19 -0.81
CA VAL A 159 21.93 -14.92 -0.90
C VAL A 159 23.19 -15.14 -1.73
N GLY A 160 23.23 -14.50 -2.91
CA GLY A 160 24.44 -14.48 -3.76
C GLY A 160 25.36 -13.34 -3.30
N VAL A 161 26.65 -13.63 -3.05
CA VAL A 161 27.63 -12.62 -2.66
C VAL A 161 28.75 -12.58 -3.68
N ILE A 162 28.99 -11.42 -4.32
CA ILE A 162 30.03 -11.16 -5.32
C ILE A 162 31.10 -10.30 -4.64
N GLY A 163 32.39 -10.66 -4.78
CA GLY A 163 33.49 -9.84 -4.28
C GLY A 163 34.03 -8.90 -5.37
N LEU A 164 34.37 -7.66 -5.02
CA LEU A 164 35.01 -6.72 -5.96
C LEU A 164 36.11 -5.93 -5.23
N LEU A 165 37.20 -5.70 -5.94
CA LEU A 165 38.41 -5.04 -5.41
C LEU A 165 38.78 -3.87 -6.32
N THR A 166 39.26 -2.77 -5.75
CA THR A 166 39.79 -1.60 -6.45
C THR A 166 40.97 -1.96 -7.38
N ASP A 167 41.33 -1.05 -8.27
CA ASP A 167 42.53 -1.21 -9.10
C ASP A 167 43.78 -1.09 -8.19
N VAL A 168 44.44 -2.22 -7.92
CA VAL A 168 45.60 -2.26 -7.03
C VAL A 168 46.89 -1.73 -7.68
N SER A 169 46.87 -1.40 -8.97
CA SER A 169 48.06 -0.94 -9.70
C SER A 169 48.67 0.34 -9.14
N SER A 170 47.91 1.15 -8.44
CA SER A 170 48.35 2.40 -7.82
C SER A 170 48.61 2.30 -6.32
N VAL A 171 48.18 1.23 -5.65
CA VAL A 171 48.17 1.11 -4.18
C VAL A 171 48.93 -0.11 -3.64
N VAL A 172 49.37 -1.05 -4.49
CA VAL A 172 50.11 -2.23 -4.14
C VAL A 172 51.47 -2.22 -4.87
N ASP A 173 52.47 -2.91 -4.33
CA ASP A 173 53.80 -3.04 -4.99
C ASP A 173 53.63 -3.50 -6.44
N ARG A 174 54.37 -2.84 -7.35
CA ARG A 174 54.22 -3.06 -8.78
C ARG A 174 54.52 -4.51 -9.19
N ASN A 175 55.49 -5.16 -8.52
CA ASN A 175 55.82 -6.55 -8.84
C ASN A 175 54.64 -7.51 -8.52
N ILE A 176 53.78 -7.13 -7.59
CA ILE A 176 52.56 -7.86 -7.23
C ILE A 176 51.44 -7.50 -8.20
N ALA A 177 51.23 -6.18 -8.42
CA ALA A 177 50.18 -5.69 -9.31
C ALA A 177 50.31 -6.20 -10.75
N ASP A 178 51.56 -6.28 -11.28
CA ASP A 178 51.85 -6.80 -12.62
C ASP A 178 51.50 -8.30 -12.80
N LEU A 179 51.33 -9.06 -11.72
CA LEU A 179 50.90 -10.46 -11.76
C LEU A 179 49.38 -10.63 -11.80
N LEU A 180 48.64 -9.58 -11.48
CA LEU A 180 47.20 -9.62 -11.35
C LEU A 180 46.52 -8.91 -12.53
N LYS A 181 45.55 -9.58 -13.14
CA LYS A 181 44.79 -8.98 -14.26
C LYS A 181 43.47 -8.39 -13.76
N TYR A 182 43.39 -7.08 -13.75
CA TYR A 182 42.17 -6.32 -13.40
C TYR A 182 41.16 -6.33 -14.55
N ASN A 183 39.89 -6.45 -14.20
CA ASN A 183 38.75 -6.28 -15.12
C ASN A 183 37.79 -5.21 -14.55
N ASN A 184 37.02 -4.58 -15.44
CA ASN A 184 36.04 -3.56 -15.03
C ASN A 184 35.04 -4.14 -14.02
N PRO A 185 34.89 -3.54 -12.82
CA PRO A 185 34.04 -4.09 -11.77
C PRO A 185 32.56 -4.10 -12.15
N ALA A 186 32.07 -3.10 -12.89
CA ALA A 186 30.67 -3.06 -13.29
C ALA A 186 30.30 -4.15 -14.29
N GLU A 187 31.14 -4.39 -15.31
CA GLU A 187 30.90 -5.46 -16.28
C GLU A 187 30.90 -6.85 -15.62
N VAL A 188 31.78 -7.03 -14.65
CA VAL A 188 31.90 -8.27 -13.90
C VAL A 188 30.75 -8.46 -12.95
N ALA A 189 30.37 -7.40 -12.21
CA ALA A 189 29.24 -7.43 -11.30
C ALA A 189 27.92 -7.69 -12.02
N ASP A 190 27.66 -6.96 -13.12
CA ASP A 190 26.40 -7.12 -13.89
C ASP A 190 26.27 -8.57 -14.43
N LYS A 191 27.38 -9.14 -14.93
CA LYS A 191 27.41 -10.54 -15.39
C LYS A 191 27.05 -11.53 -14.28
N TYR A 192 27.73 -11.43 -13.13
CA TYR A 192 27.50 -12.38 -12.04
C TYR A 192 26.19 -12.13 -11.32
N ALA A 193 25.75 -10.87 -11.20
CA ALA A 193 24.46 -10.56 -10.62
C ALA A 193 23.30 -11.13 -11.46
N TYR A 194 23.37 -11.02 -12.79
CA TYR A 194 22.41 -11.67 -13.69
C TYR A 194 22.39 -13.19 -13.47
N MET A 195 23.54 -13.82 -13.49
CA MET A 195 23.65 -15.28 -13.28
C MET A 195 23.07 -15.68 -11.91
N LEU A 196 23.41 -14.98 -10.84
CA LEU A 196 22.94 -15.29 -9.49
C LEU A 196 21.42 -15.06 -9.36
N LYS A 197 20.93 -13.90 -9.82
CA LYS A 197 19.52 -13.52 -9.67
C LYS A 197 18.61 -14.32 -10.58
N VAL A 198 18.97 -14.44 -11.86
CA VAL A 198 18.11 -14.99 -12.91
C VAL A 198 18.32 -16.49 -13.12
N GLU A 199 19.59 -16.95 -13.24
CA GLU A 199 19.86 -18.34 -13.56
C GLU A 199 19.90 -19.25 -12.32
N GLN A 200 20.44 -18.74 -11.18
CA GLN A 200 20.53 -19.49 -9.93
C GLN A 200 19.37 -19.25 -8.96
N GLY A 201 18.54 -18.23 -9.24
CA GLY A 201 17.35 -17.91 -8.44
C GLY A 201 17.68 -17.41 -7.03
N CYS A 202 18.73 -16.58 -6.87
CA CYS A 202 19.03 -15.96 -5.60
C CYS A 202 17.97 -14.91 -5.24
N ASP A 203 17.47 -14.96 -4.00
CA ASP A 203 16.52 -13.99 -3.47
C ASP A 203 17.15 -12.60 -3.29
N LEU A 204 18.46 -12.56 -2.94
CA LEU A 204 19.25 -11.34 -2.71
C LEU A 204 20.62 -11.49 -3.40
N VAL A 205 21.08 -10.41 -4.02
CA VAL A 205 22.45 -10.30 -4.55
C VAL A 205 23.17 -9.15 -3.85
N VAL A 206 24.24 -9.48 -3.14
CA VAL A 206 25.10 -8.56 -2.41
C VAL A 206 26.44 -8.43 -3.13
N CYS A 207 26.87 -7.22 -3.45
CA CYS A 207 28.26 -6.94 -3.80
C CYS A 207 29.02 -6.58 -2.52
N LEU A 208 30.00 -7.38 -2.16
CA LEU A 208 30.93 -7.12 -1.08
C LEU A 208 32.17 -6.48 -1.73
N THR A 209 32.35 -5.18 -1.54
CA THR A 209 33.26 -4.40 -2.35
C THR A 209 34.38 -3.77 -1.51
N HIS A 210 35.55 -3.66 -2.10
CA HIS A 210 36.62 -2.81 -1.61
C HIS A 210 37.03 -1.82 -2.70
N LEU A 211 36.02 -1.05 -3.20
CA LEU A 211 36.18 -0.04 -4.26
C LEU A 211 36.27 1.38 -3.67
N GLY A 212 35.54 1.64 -2.60
CA GLY A 212 35.32 2.95 -2.01
C GLY A 212 33.99 3.55 -2.38
N TYR A 213 33.35 4.19 -1.40
CA TYR A 213 32.12 4.97 -1.62
C TYR A 213 32.39 6.25 -2.42
N GLU A 214 33.58 6.87 -2.16
CA GLU A 214 34.11 8.07 -2.82
C GLU A 214 35.60 7.88 -3.10
N GLY A 215 36.16 8.55 -4.09
CA GLY A 215 37.57 8.44 -4.45
C GLY A 215 37.86 8.75 -5.91
N GLU A 216 39.11 8.56 -6.34
CA GLU A 216 39.58 8.76 -7.72
C GLU A 216 39.41 7.50 -8.61
N SER A 217 39.21 6.34 -7.98
CA SER A 217 38.97 5.06 -8.67
C SER A 217 37.47 4.85 -8.86
N TYR A 218 37.11 3.71 -9.49
CA TYR A 218 35.70 3.31 -9.65
C TYR A 218 35.04 3.10 -8.29
N THR A 219 33.90 3.77 -8.07
CA THR A 219 33.25 3.85 -6.77
C THR A 219 32.03 2.93 -6.64
N ASP A 220 31.59 2.68 -5.39
CA ASP A 220 30.37 1.92 -5.10
C ASP A 220 29.11 2.61 -5.67
N VAL A 221 29.11 3.94 -5.70
CA VAL A 221 28.01 4.75 -6.28
C VAL A 221 27.94 4.53 -7.79
N GLU A 222 29.08 4.55 -8.48
CA GLU A 222 29.17 4.28 -9.92
C GLU A 222 28.81 2.82 -10.24
N LEU A 223 29.23 1.87 -9.39
CA LEU A 223 28.88 0.46 -9.51
C LEU A 223 27.36 0.27 -9.44
N ALA A 224 26.72 0.84 -8.43
CA ALA A 224 25.27 0.77 -8.27
C ALA A 224 24.52 1.30 -9.49
N ALA A 225 24.95 2.46 -10.01
CA ALA A 225 24.31 3.10 -11.16
C ALA A 225 24.55 2.36 -12.50
N ALA A 226 25.62 1.57 -12.61
CA ALA A 226 26.04 0.92 -13.86
C ALA A 226 25.68 -0.57 -13.95
N THR A 227 25.01 -1.13 -12.96
CA THR A 227 24.66 -2.57 -12.89
C THR A 227 23.16 -2.82 -12.90
N ARG A 228 22.79 -4.11 -13.03
CA ARG A 228 21.44 -4.66 -12.81
C ARG A 228 21.49 -5.79 -11.81
N ASN A 229 20.34 -6.14 -11.24
CA ASN A 229 20.19 -7.30 -10.36
C ASN A 229 21.08 -7.30 -9.09
N VAL A 230 21.76 -6.19 -8.79
CA VAL A 230 22.45 -5.97 -7.51
C VAL A 230 21.46 -5.30 -6.56
N ASP A 231 21.25 -5.88 -5.37
CA ASP A 231 20.29 -5.36 -4.38
C ASP A 231 20.99 -4.52 -3.30
N VAL A 232 22.20 -4.94 -2.88
CA VAL A 232 22.95 -4.31 -1.79
C VAL A 232 24.45 -4.28 -2.12
N ILE A 233 25.09 -3.18 -1.79
CA ILE A 233 26.55 -3.03 -1.79
C ILE A 233 27.01 -2.81 -0.35
N VAL A 234 27.95 -3.64 0.11
CA VAL A 234 28.65 -3.48 1.38
C VAL A 234 30.10 -3.09 1.04
N GLY A 235 30.43 -1.83 1.25
CA GLY A 235 31.67 -1.22 0.78
C GLY A 235 32.73 -1.04 1.85
N GLY A 236 33.99 -0.85 1.41
CA GLY A 236 35.16 -0.49 2.19
C GLY A 236 36.09 0.46 1.42
N HIS A 237 37.38 0.54 1.77
CA HIS A 237 38.48 1.27 1.12
C HIS A 237 38.51 2.81 1.39
N SER A 238 37.45 3.54 1.19
CA SER A 238 37.41 5.01 1.37
C SER A 238 37.26 5.46 2.84
N HIS A 239 37.13 4.52 3.78
CA HIS A 239 36.88 4.79 5.19
C HIS A 239 35.68 5.73 5.43
N THR A 240 34.65 5.63 4.60
CA THR A 240 33.46 6.48 4.70
C THR A 240 32.50 5.90 5.74
N ASP A 241 32.05 6.76 6.67
CA ASP A 241 31.06 6.41 7.68
C ASP A 241 29.66 6.73 7.18
N LEU A 242 28.93 5.71 6.68
CA LEU A 242 27.54 5.85 6.28
C LEU A 242 26.61 5.50 7.44
N ASN A 243 26.19 6.53 8.18
CA ASN A 243 25.24 6.38 9.31
C ASN A 243 23.86 5.85 8.91
N LYS A 244 23.56 5.77 7.63
CA LYS A 244 22.30 5.26 7.04
C LYS A 244 22.58 4.64 5.68
N VAL A 245 21.68 3.78 5.25
CA VAL A 245 21.71 3.22 3.88
C VAL A 245 21.56 4.35 2.88
N ASP A 246 22.57 4.53 2.01
CA ASP A 246 22.42 5.35 0.83
C ASP A 246 21.74 4.57 -0.29
N LYS A 247 20.93 5.21 -1.12
CA LYS A 247 20.17 4.57 -2.19
C LYS A 247 20.52 5.17 -3.54
N VAL A 248 21.11 4.35 -4.39
CA VAL A 248 21.42 4.68 -5.78
C VAL A 248 20.54 3.82 -6.69
N TYR A 249 20.01 4.40 -7.76
CA TYR A 249 19.17 3.67 -8.71
C TYR A 249 20.03 3.05 -9.82
N ASN A 250 19.84 1.76 -10.05
CA ASN A 250 20.54 0.99 -11.06
C ASN A 250 19.99 1.25 -12.49
N LEU A 251 20.52 0.53 -13.50
CA LEU A 251 20.12 0.67 -14.90
C LEU A 251 18.65 0.31 -15.17
N ASP A 252 18.03 -0.47 -14.30
CA ASP A 252 16.59 -0.82 -14.37
C ASP A 252 15.71 0.11 -13.54
N GLY A 253 16.31 1.14 -12.90
CA GLY A 253 15.59 2.06 -12.01
C GLY A 253 15.23 1.45 -10.64
N GLU A 254 15.79 0.29 -10.26
CA GLU A 254 15.60 -0.32 -8.95
C GLU A 254 16.62 0.23 -7.95
N PRO A 255 16.24 0.43 -6.68
CA PRO A 255 17.15 0.98 -5.69
C PRO A 255 18.18 -0.06 -5.24
N VAL A 256 19.46 0.29 -5.29
CA VAL A 256 20.57 -0.44 -4.68
C VAL A 256 20.93 0.24 -3.36
N GLY A 257 20.90 -0.50 -2.27
CA GLY A 257 21.30 0.01 -0.95
C GLY A 257 22.82 -0.07 -0.77
N ILE A 258 23.48 1.06 -0.48
CA ILE A 258 24.91 1.10 -0.19
C ILE A 258 25.12 1.33 1.30
N VAL A 259 25.99 0.52 1.92
CA VAL A 259 26.42 0.67 3.32
C VAL A 259 27.92 0.55 3.40
N SER A 260 28.55 1.33 4.28
CA SER A 260 29.97 1.27 4.62
C SER A 260 30.13 1.67 6.09
N ASN A 261 31.11 1.09 6.77
CA ASN A 261 31.21 1.19 8.21
C ASN A 261 32.62 1.68 8.63
N TRP A 262 32.85 2.93 8.41
CA TRP A 262 34.09 3.65 8.71
C TRP A 262 35.37 2.77 8.64
N LYS A 263 36.15 2.68 9.78
CA LYS A 263 37.41 1.94 9.87
C LYS A 263 37.74 1.48 11.28
N TRP A 264 38.78 0.65 11.40
CA TRP A 264 39.41 0.18 12.65
C TRP A 264 38.46 -0.58 13.56
N GLY A 265 37.37 -1.09 12.99
CA GLY A 265 36.35 -1.80 13.76
C GLY A 265 35.74 -0.98 14.91
N LEU A 266 35.74 0.37 14.81
CA LEU A 266 35.17 1.28 15.80
C LEU A 266 33.65 1.12 15.94
N THR A 267 33.00 0.61 14.92
CA THR A 267 31.56 0.32 14.84
C THR A 267 31.34 -1.01 14.13
N VAL A 268 30.19 -1.63 14.31
CA VAL A 268 29.70 -2.78 13.54
C VAL A 268 28.44 -2.36 12.83
N GLY A 269 28.43 -2.41 11.50
CA GLY A 269 27.25 -2.10 10.70
C GLY A 269 26.18 -3.16 10.88
N ASN A 270 24.92 -2.75 10.92
CA ASN A 270 23.77 -3.61 11.13
C ASN A 270 22.66 -3.23 10.14
N LEU A 271 22.61 -3.93 9.00
CA LEU A 271 21.62 -3.73 7.96
C LEU A 271 20.50 -4.76 8.08
N LYS A 272 19.27 -4.31 8.21
CA LYS A 272 18.09 -5.17 8.15
C LYS A 272 17.56 -5.22 6.73
N VAL A 273 17.57 -6.40 6.12
CA VAL A 273 16.99 -6.67 4.81
C VAL A 273 15.65 -7.37 4.99
N ASN A 274 14.59 -6.69 4.63
CA ASN A 274 13.27 -7.25 4.60
C ASN A 274 13.02 -7.84 3.20
N PHE A 275 12.89 -9.16 3.11
CA PHE A 275 12.48 -9.77 1.85
C PHE A 275 11.01 -9.46 1.59
N LYS A 276 10.75 -8.47 0.77
CA LYS A 276 9.42 -8.28 0.21
C LYS A 276 9.13 -9.45 -0.74
N GLN A 277 8.18 -10.28 -0.38
CA GLN A 277 7.67 -11.27 -1.31
C GLN A 277 6.94 -10.54 -2.44
N ASN A 278 7.38 -10.72 -3.68
CA ASN A 278 6.54 -10.51 -4.84
C ASN A 278 5.43 -11.58 -4.79
N LEU A 279 4.33 -11.28 -4.12
CA LEU A 279 3.31 -12.27 -3.78
C LEU A 279 2.70 -12.91 -5.03
N LEU A 280 2.28 -12.05 -5.97
CA LEU A 280 1.59 -12.49 -7.19
C LEU A 280 2.56 -12.93 -8.28
N TYR A 281 3.61 -12.17 -8.51
CA TYR A 281 4.58 -12.43 -9.57
C TYR A 281 5.35 -13.73 -9.34
N GLY A 282 5.77 -14.00 -8.11
CA GLY A 282 6.40 -15.28 -7.75
C GLY A 282 5.49 -16.46 -8.09
N LYS A 283 4.24 -16.42 -7.66
CA LYS A 283 3.26 -17.48 -7.96
C LYS A 283 2.97 -17.64 -9.45
N TYR A 284 2.95 -16.54 -10.20
CA TYR A 284 2.76 -16.59 -11.65
C TYR A 284 3.93 -17.30 -12.35
N LEU A 285 5.19 -17.03 -11.93
CA LEU A 285 6.37 -17.70 -12.49
C LEU A 285 6.34 -19.21 -12.27
N ASP A 286 5.85 -19.68 -11.14
CA ASP A 286 5.69 -21.11 -10.84
C ASP A 286 4.69 -21.78 -11.80
N LEU A 287 3.72 -21.04 -12.31
CA LEU A 287 2.68 -21.55 -13.23
C LEU A 287 3.10 -21.55 -14.71
N LEU A 288 4.10 -20.76 -15.10
CA LEU A 288 4.51 -20.61 -16.51
C LEU A 288 4.82 -21.91 -17.25
N PRO A 289 5.54 -22.89 -16.67
CA PRO A 289 5.83 -24.17 -17.35
C PRO A 289 4.59 -24.98 -17.67
N GLU A 290 3.50 -24.75 -16.97
CA GLU A 290 2.26 -25.53 -17.07
C GLU A 290 1.25 -24.94 -18.07
N LYS A 291 1.48 -23.76 -18.63
CA LYS A 291 0.56 -23.04 -19.55
C LYS A 291 -0.88 -23.00 -19.02
N VAL A 292 -1.03 -22.50 -17.80
CA VAL A 292 -2.30 -22.53 -17.05
C VAL A 292 -3.37 -21.63 -17.64
N PHE A 293 -2.97 -20.54 -18.29
CA PHE A 293 -3.89 -19.55 -18.88
C PHE A 293 -4.11 -19.87 -20.36
N SER A 294 -5.36 -20.06 -20.75
CA SER A 294 -5.72 -20.42 -22.13
C SER A 294 -6.27 -19.24 -22.91
N LEU A 295 -6.09 -19.31 -24.26
CA LEU A 295 -6.52 -18.27 -25.21
C LEU A 295 -7.99 -18.41 -25.65
N ASP A 296 -8.69 -19.46 -25.25
CA ASP A 296 -9.98 -19.80 -25.79
C ASP A 296 -11.18 -19.12 -25.09
N GLY A 297 -10.93 -18.40 -23.99
CA GLY A 297 -11.96 -17.74 -23.18
C GLY A 297 -12.92 -18.68 -22.44
N SER A 298 -12.69 -20.00 -22.51
CA SER A 298 -13.55 -21.01 -21.86
C SER A 298 -13.51 -20.93 -20.31
N TRP A 299 -12.51 -20.25 -19.76
CA TRP A 299 -12.37 -19.99 -18.35
C TRP A 299 -13.40 -19.00 -17.79
N PHE A 300 -14.03 -18.17 -18.66
CA PHE A 300 -14.95 -17.11 -18.21
C PHE A 300 -16.19 -17.72 -17.58
N PRO A 301 -16.53 -17.42 -16.31
CA PRO A 301 -17.42 -18.27 -15.50
C PRO A 301 -18.92 -18.04 -15.76
N TYR A 302 -19.26 -17.56 -16.95
CA TYR A 302 -20.64 -17.27 -17.35
C TYR A 302 -21.06 -18.13 -18.53
N PRO A 303 -22.37 -18.46 -18.68
CA PRO A 303 -22.87 -19.24 -19.80
C PRO A 303 -22.60 -18.55 -21.13
N ALA A 304 -22.35 -19.31 -22.19
CA ALA A 304 -22.34 -18.75 -23.55
C ALA A 304 -23.69 -18.08 -23.86
N TYR A 305 -23.70 -17.12 -24.79
CA TYR A 305 -24.94 -16.40 -25.14
C TYR A 305 -26.08 -17.32 -25.51
N GLU A 306 -25.81 -18.40 -26.22
CA GLU A 306 -26.79 -19.39 -26.69
C GLU A 306 -27.31 -20.30 -25.56
N ASP A 307 -26.60 -20.43 -24.43
CA ASP A 307 -27.00 -21.26 -23.29
C ASP A 307 -28.08 -20.56 -22.44
N ARG A 308 -29.32 -20.66 -22.93
CA ARG A 308 -30.46 -20.02 -22.28
C ARG A 308 -30.81 -20.65 -20.93
N GLU A 309 -30.58 -21.95 -20.75
CA GLU A 309 -30.79 -22.63 -19.48
C GLU A 309 -29.80 -22.16 -18.42
N GLY A 310 -28.51 -22.04 -18.80
CA GLY A 310 -27.47 -21.48 -17.95
C GLY A 310 -27.80 -20.07 -17.51
N TRP A 311 -28.19 -19.19 -18.46
CA TRP A 311 -28.58 -17.81 -18.13
C TRP A 311 -29.81 -17.73 -17.22
N ASN A 312 -30.82 -18.57 -17.42
CA ASN A 312 -31.98 -18.62 -16.54
C ASN A 312 -31.60 -19.04 -15.12
N LYS A 313 -30.62 -19.97 -14.96
CA LYS A 313 -30.09 -20.35 -13.65
C LYS A 313 -29.33 -19.20 -12.97
N VAL A 314 -28.53 -18.44 -13.70
CA VAL A 314 -27.76 -17.31 -13.17
C VAL A 314 -28.68 -16.18 -12.73
N LEU A 315 -29.60 -15.77 -13.61
CA LEU A 315 -30.37 -14.54 -13.49
C LEU A 315 -31.58 -14.66 -12.54
N GLY A 316 -32.29 -15.79 -12.56
CA GLY A 316 -33.50 -15.97 -11.76
C GLY A 316 -34.50 -14.81 -11.88
N LYS A 317 -34.92 -14.25 -10.75
CA LYS A 317 -35.84 -13.08 -10.67
C LYS A 317 -35.28 -11.82 -11.31
N SER A 318 -33.95 -11.68 -11.38
CA SER A 318 -33.26 -10.48 -11.90
C SER A 318 -33.43 -10.27 -13.40
N ALA A 319 -33.76 -11.33 -14.18
CA ALA A 319 -33.91 -11.24 -15.63
C ALA A 319 -34.92 -10.18 -16.07
N VAL A 320 -36.08 -10.14 -15.41
CA VAL A 320 -37.13 -9.15 -15.72
C VAL A 320 -36.65 -7.72 -15.50
N HIS A 321 -35.90 -7.50 -14.43
CA HIS A 321 -35.36 -6.18 -14.14
C HIS A 321 -34.35 -5.71 -15.21
N LEU A 322 -33.44 -6.60 -15.62
CA LEU A 322 -32.46 -6.30 -16.68
C LEU A 322 -33.13 -6.02 -18.02
N ILE A 323 -34.09 -6.85 -18.43
CA ILE A 323 -34.85 -6.66 -19.68
C ILE A 323 -35.59 -5.32 -19.67
N ASN A 324 -36.31 -5.00 -18.58
CA ASN A 324 -37.04 -3.74 -18.45
C ASN A 324 -36.15 -2.52 -18.50
N ASN A 325 -34.91 -2.60 -17.99
CA ASN A 325 -33.95 -1.52 -18.13
C ASN A 325 -33.44 -1.40 -19.56
N GLY A 326 -33.12 -2.53 -20.24
CA GLY A 326 -32.68 -2.51 -21.62
C GLY A 326 -33.70 -1.91 -22.59
N VAL A 327 -35.00 -2.16 -22.35
CA VAL A 327 -36.09 -1.57 -23.20
C VAL A 327 -36.02 -0.04 -23.23
N LYS A 328 -35.56 0.63 -22.18
CA LYS A 328 -35.41 2.10 -22.12
C LYS A 328 -34.31 2.61 -23.07
N TYR A 329 -33.43 1.73 -23.54
CA TYR A 329 -32.29 2.05 -24.41
C TYR A 329 -32.43 1.54 -25.85
N LEU A 330 -33.58 0.98 -26.24
CA LEU A 330 -33.79 0.51 -27.61
C LEU A 330 -33.67 1.63 -28.65
N ASP A 331 -34.09 2.87 -28.28
CA ASP A 331 -34.00 4.05 -29.15
C ASP A 331 -32.89 5.01 -28.70
N TYR A 332 -31.90 4.51 -27.91
CA TYR A 332 -30.82 5.34 -27.38
C TYR A 332 -30.03 5.97 -28.52
N LYS A 333 -29.73 7.26 -28.39
CA LYS A 333 -28.89 7.99 -29.34
C LYS A 333 -27.48 8.08 -28.80
N TRP A 334 -26.56 7.37 -29.40
CA TRP A 334 -25.16 7.34 -29.01
C TRP A 334 -24.57 8.75 -29.09
N GLN A 335 -24.02 9.20 -27.97
CA GLN A 335 -23.58 10.57 -27.79
C GLN A 335 -22.18 10.76 -28.37
N ILE A 336 -22.01 11.79 -29.20
CA ILE A 336 -20.73 12.18 -29.80
C ILE A 336 -19.94 12.99 -28.76
N VAL A 337 -18.65 12.70 -28.65
CA VAL A 337 -17.70 13.51 -27.88
C VAL A 337 -16.87 14.34 -28.86
N PRO A 338 -17.20 15.62 -29.06
CA PRO A 338 -16.47 16.48 -30.00
C PRO A 338 -15.09 16.88 -29.46
N ALA A 339 -14.16 17.21 -30.36
CA ALA A 339 -12.81 17.65 -30.02
C ALA A 339 -12.79 18.84 -29.02
N THR A 340 -13.77 19.74 -29.13
CA THR A 340 -13.88 20.89 -28.21
C THR A 340 -14.18 20.49 -26.77
N SER A 341 -14.84 19.35 -26.53
CA SER A 341 -15.09 18.82 -25.18
C SER A 341 -13.79 18.39 -24.47
N TYR A 342 -12.82 17.86 -25.20
CA TYR A 342 -11.48 17.57 -24.64
C TYR A 342 -10.71 18.84 -24.32
N LEU A 343 -10.77 19.84 -25.21
CA LEU A 343 -10.10 21.12 -25.04
C LEU A 343 -10.67 21.95 -23.87
N GLU A 344 -11.90 21.69 -23.46
CA GLU A 344 -12.55 22.44 -22.38
C GLU A 344 -11.84 22.24 -21.05
N TYR A 345 -11.23 21.07 -20.84
CA TYR A 345 -10.40 20.82 -19.67
C TYR A 345 -9.18 21.77 -19.59
N GLU A 346 -8.51 22.06 -20.70
CA GLU A 346 -7.43 23.03 -20.73
C GLU A 346 -7.93 24.48 -20.53
N ARG A 347 -9.12 24.79 -21.02
CA ARG A 347 -9.66 26.16 -21.04
C ARG A 347 -10.21 26.58 -19.69
N THR A 348 -10.92 25.66 -19.02
CA THR A 348 -11.72 25.99 -17.83
C THR A 348 -11.45 25.07 -16.65
N GLY A 349 -10.78 23.92 -16.86
CA GLY A 349 -10.62 22.85 -15.89
C GLY A 349 -11.86 21.94 -15.77
N GLU A 350 -12.92 22.19 -16.56
CA GLU A 350 -14.15 21.39 -16.50
C GLU A 350 -14.00 20.09 -17.29
N ARG A 351 -14.10 18.97 -16.59
CA ARG A 351 -13.93 17.63 -17.17
C ARG A 351 -15.26 16.96 -17.56
N LYS A 352 -16.35 17.31 -16.91
CA LYS A 352 -17.64 16.64 -17.08
C LYS A 352 -18.25 16.81 -18.47
N ILE A 353 -17.90 17.87 -19.18
CA ILE A 353 -18.34 18.12 -20.58
C ILE A 353 -17.92 16.97 -21.49
N MET A 354 -16.74 16.39 -21.26
CA MET A 354 -16.26 15.20 -22.00
C MET A 354 -16.72 13.91 -21.36
N GLU A 355 -16.65 13.82 -20.02
CA GLU A 355 -16.87 12.56 -19.30
C GLU A 355 -18.34 12.13 -19.30
N ASN A 356 -19.29 13.07 -19.18
CA ASN A 356 -20.72 12.74 -19.11
C ASN A 356 -21.26 11.99 -20.33
N PRO A 357 -21.05 12.45 -21.58
CA PRO A 357 -21.51 11.71 -22.77
C PRO A 357 -20.80 10.35 -22.91
N GLN A 358 -19.51 10.25 -22.59
CA GLN A 358 -18.81 8.97 -22.62
C GLN A 358 -19.38 8.01 -21.57
N SER A 359 -19.63 8.48 -20.34
CA SER A 359 -20.22 7.68 -19.27
C SER A 359 -21.64 7.21 -19.62
N ALA A 360 -22.46 8.09 -20.20
CA ALA A 360 -23.82 7.75 -20.66
C ALA A 360 -23.80 6.63 -21.73
N ASN A 361 -22.88 6.69 -22.68
CA ASN A 361 -22.70 5.65 -23.69
C ASN A 361 -22.29 4.31 -23.05
N ARG A 362 -21.39 4.33 -22.08
CA ARG A 362 -20.94 3.13 -21.35
C ARG A 362 -22.08 2.49 -20.56
N VAL A 363 -22.91 3.29 -19.87
CA VAL A 363 -24.09 2.80 -19.16
C VAL A 363 -25.11 2.18 -20.14
N ALA A 364 -25.32 2.82 -21.30
CA ALA A 364 -26.21 2.30 -22.35
C ALA A 364 -25.72 0.94 -22.85
N LEU A 365 -24.43 0.82 -23.19
CA LEU A 365 -23.83 -0.42 -23.69
C LEU A 365 -23.99 -1.56 -22.69
N ASN A 366 -23.66 -1.32 -21.40
CA ASN A 366 -23.80 -2.34 -20.35
C ASN A 366 -25.27 -2.75 -20.13
N THR A 367 -26.18 -1.78 -20.13
CA THR A 367 -27.60 -2.04 -19.93
C THR A 367 -28.17 -2.90 -21.04
N LEU A 368 -27.83 -2.57 -22.30
CA LEU A 368 -28.24 -3.34 -23.47
C LEU A 368 -27.63 -4.75 -23.47
N MET A 369 -26.34 -4.89 -23.17
CA MET A 369 -25.65 -6.17 -23.08
C MET A 369 -26.32 -7.10 -22.06
N LEU A 370 -26.53 -6.62 -20.83
CA LEU A 370 -27.18 -7.41 -19.78
C LEU A 370 -28.63 -7.78 -20.12
N ALA A 371 -29.35 -6.86 -20.79
CA ALA A 371 -30.71 -7.14 -21.24
C ALA A 371 -30.75 -8.21 -22.33
N GLU A 372 -29.83 -8.20 -23.27
CA GLU A 372 -29.75 -9.22 -24.31
C GLU A 372 -29.34 -10.58 -23.74
N LEU A 373 -28.34 -10.59 -22.81
CA LEU A 373 -27.98 -11.79 -22.06
C LEU A 373 -29.17 -12.39 -21.28
N ALA A 374 -30.02 -11.52 -20.73
CA ALA A 374 -31.22 -11.94 -20.02
C ALA A 374 -32.34 -12.44 -20.94
N GLU A 375 -32.60 -11.79 -22.07
CA GLU A 375 -33.70 -12.11 -22.97
C GLU A 375 -33.33 -13.18 -24.01
N GLY A 376 -32.15 -13.02 -24.64
CA GLY A 376 -31.64 -13.95 -25.67
C GLY A 376 -32.49 -14.04 -26.95
N LYS A 377 -33.16 -12.96 -27.34
CA LYS A 377 -34.03 -12.93 -28.54
C LYS A 377 -33.49 -12.06 -29.65
N GLY A 378 -32.32 -11.44 -29.50
CA GLY A 378 -31.70 -10.60 -30.50
C GLY A 378 -32.29 -9.18 -30.57
N ARG A 379 -33.22 -8.80 -29.71
CA ARG A 379 -33.91 -7.52 -29.74
C ARG A 379 -33.00 -6.32 -29.50
N PHE A 380 -31.94 -6.48 -28.74
CA PHE A 380 -31.00 -5.43 -28.39
C PHE A 380 -29.72 -5.45 -29.23
N ILE A 381 -29.58 -6.42 -30.15
CA ILE A 381 -28.33 -6.65 -30.92
C ILE A 381 -28.01 -5.46 -31.83
N ASP A 382 -28.98 -4.90 -32.55
CA ASP A 382 -28.72 -3.75 -33.45
C ASP A 382 -28.18 -2.55 -32.67
N GLN A 383 -28.77 -2.25 -31.50
CA GLN A 383 -28.25 -1.19 -30.63
C GLN A 383 -26.86 -1.50 -30.05
N LEU A 384 -26.57 -2.77 -29.74
CA LEU A 384 -25.22 -3.18 -29.32
C LEU A 384 -24.21 -2.99 -30.45
N VAL A 385 -24.55 -3.36 -31.67
CA VAL A 385 -23.70 -3.15 -32.85
C VAL A 385 -23.44 -1.66 -33.06
N ASP A 386 -24.51 -0.82 -33.08
CA ASP A 386 -24.37 0.63 -33.21
C ASP A 386 -23.45 1.24 -32.16
N GLY A 387 -23.62 0.82 -30.92
CA GLY A 387 -22.82 1.32 -29.79
C GLY A 387 -21.36 0.88 -29.88
N LEU A 388 -21.10 -0.38 -30.12
CA LEU A 388 -19.75 -0.92 -30.28
C LEU A 388 -19.05 -0.31 -31.48
N TRP A 389 -19.75 -0.13 -32.61
CA TRP A 389 -19.23 0.53 -33.79
C TRP A 389 -18.85 1.98 -33.51
N HIS A 390 -19.74 2.73 -32.86
CA HIS A 390 -19.52 4.11 -32.46
C HIS A 390 -18.30 4.25 -31.54
N LEU A 391 -18.21 3.43 -30.50
CA LEU A 391 -17.14 3.48 -29.50
C LEU A 391 -15.79 3.01 -30.08
N SER A 392 -15.78 1.96 -30.92
CA SER A 392 -14.56 1.45 -31.55
C SER A 392 -13.93 2.43 -32.55
N ASN A 393 -14.73 3.31 -33.16
CA ASN A 393 -14.24 4.36 -34.05
C ASN A 393 -13.87 5.68 -33.34
N SER A 394 -13.92 5.72 -32.02
CA SER A 394 -13.49 6.89 -31.23
C SER A 394 -11.96 7.05 -31.26
N PRO A 395 -11.44 8.28 -31.38
CA PRO A 395 -10.00 8.53 -31.48
C PRO A 395 -9.24 8.09 -30.24
N THR A 396 -9.88 8.13 -29.09
CA THR A 396 -9.37 7.68 -27.78
C THR A 396 -10.53 7.31 -26.85
N TRP A 397 -10.22 6.46 -25.87
CA TRP A 397 -11.10 6.11 -24.75
C TRP A 397 -10.70 6.82 -23.45
N VAL A 398 -9.58 7.55 -23.46
CA VAL A 398 -8.99 8.24 -22.30
C VAL A 398 -9.80 9.47 -21.92
N LEU A 399 -9.89 9.75 -20.63
CA LEU A 399 -10.58 10.93 -20.09
C LEU A 399 -9.77 12.20 -20.33
N SER A 400 -10.45 13.32 -20.62
CA SER A 400 -9.80 14.60 -20.95
C SER A 400 -8.82 15.09 -19.87
N ALA A 401 -9.13 14.84 -18.59
CA ALA A 401 -8.28 15.23 -17.48
C ALA A 401 -6.94 14.45 -17.39
N HIS A 402 -6.83 13.31 -18.09
CA HIS A 402 -5.65 12.44 -18.08
C HIS A 402 -4.79 12.57 -19.35
N LEU A 403 -5.33 13.09 -20.44
CA LEU A 403 -4.62 13.32 -21.70
C LEU A 403 -3.41 14.27 -21.60
N PRO A 404 -3.33 15.26 -20.66
CA PRO A 404 -2.12 16.04 -20.47
C PRO A 404 -0.86 15.24 -20.10
N ARG A 405 -1.00 13.94 -19.85
CA ARG A 405 0.13 13.00 -19.68
C ARG A 405 0.79 12.57 -20.98
N GLN A 406 0.17 12.89 -22.15
CA GLN A 406 0.79 12.75 -23.47
C GLN A 406 2.09 13.60 -23.55
N LYS A 407 3.02 13.22 -24.42
CA LYS A 407 4.27 13.98 -24.65
C LYS A 407 4.01 15.46 -24.98
N THR A 408 2.89 15.73 -25.68
CA THR A 408 2.45 17.09 -26.00
C THR A 408 2.00 17.90 -24.77
N GLY A 409 1.66 17.26 -23.67
CA GLY A 409 1.09 17.92 -22.48
C GLY A 409 -0.30 18.53 -22.69
N ARG A 410 -1.03 18.14 -23.76
CA ARG A 410 -2.30 18.74 -24.18
C ARG A 410 -3.48 17.79 -23.96
N SER A 411 -4.68 18.34 -23.82
CA SER A 411 -5.92 17.56 -23.61
C SER A 411 -6.59 17.06 -24.90
N LEU A 412 -6.14 17.50 -26.08
CA LEU A 412 -6.64 16.93 -27.32
C LEU A 412 -5.95 15.58 -27.57
N PRO A 413 -6.70 14.49 -27.86
CA PRO A 413 -6.10 13.17 -28.09
C PRO A 413 -5.13 13.19 -29.29
N ASP A 414 -3.91 12.69 -29.10
CA ASP A 414 -2.98 12.39 -30.19
C ASP A 414 -3.07 10.89 -30.51
N PRO A 415 -3.57 10.49 -31.70
CA PRO A 415 -3.74 9.08 -32.05
C PRO A 415 -2.43 8.30 -32.20
N ARG A 416 -1.30 8.98 -32.19
CA ARG A 416 0.04 8.37 -32.20
C ARG A 416 0.52 8.00 -30.78
N GLU A 417 -0.15 8.53 -29.75
CA GLU A 417 0.17 8.30 -28.34
C GLU A 417 -1.07 7.76 -27.62
N GLN A 418 -1.16 6.43 -27.49
CA GLN A 418 -2.24 5.81 -26.76
C GLN A 418 -1.85 5.64 -25.30
N LEU A 419 -2.67 6.19 -24.41
CA LEU A 419 -2.54 6.05 -22.98
C LEU A 419 -3.56 5.04 -22.46
N ILE A 420 -3.29 4.45 -21.30
CA ILE A 420 -4.29 3.70 -20.55
C ILE A 420 -4.56 4.41 -19.23
N ASP A 421 -5.82 4.74 -19.02
CA ASP A 421 -6.34 5.32 -17.78
C ASP A 421 -7.55 4.54 -17.27
N LEU A 422 -8.15 4.98 -16.17
CA LEU A 422 -9.36 4.38 -15.58
C LEU A 422 -10.53 4.31 -16.58
N GLY A 423 -10.66 5.33 -17.44
CA GLY A 423 -11.73 5.41 -18.44
C GLY A 423 -11.53 4.42 -19.59
N SER A 424 -10.34 4.43 -20.17
CA SER A 424 -10.01 3.58 -21.31
C SER A 424 -9.90 2.10 -20.92
N GLY A 425 -9.30 1.77 -19.77
CA GLY A 425 -9.25 0.41 -19.26
C GLY A 425 -10.65 -0.18 -19.11
N ALA A 426 -11.53 0.52 -18.38
CA ALA A 426 -12.89 0.05 -18.13
C ALA A 426 -13.75 -0.01 -19.39
N LEU A 427 -13.57 0.89 -20.37
CA LEU A 427 -14.26 0.80 -21.65
C LEU A 427 -13.71 -0.36 -22.49
N GLY A 428 -12.40 -0.58 -22.49
CA GLY A 428 -11.77 -1.72 -23.16
C GLY A 428 -12.31 -3.05 -22.64
N ALA A 429 -12.37 -3.21 -21.32
CA ALA A 429 -12.95 -4.39 -20.66
C ALA A 429 -14.42 -4.59 -21.06
N GLN A 430 -15.20 -3.51 -21.10
CA GLN A 430 -16.61 -3.55 -21.49
C GLN A 430 -16.80 -3.99 -22.94
N VAL A 431 -15.99 -3.48 -23.87
CA VAL A 431 -16.00 -3.84 -25.28
C VAL A 431 -15.56 -5.31 -25.48
N ALA A 432 -14.52 -5.74 -24.72
CA ALA A 432 -14.03 -7.11 -24.77
C ALA A 432 -15.09 -8.13 -24.29
N VAL A 433 -15.76 -7.82 -23.18
CA VAL A 433 -16.84 -8.65 -22.63
C VAL A 433 -18.01 -8.74 -23.60
N ALA A 434 -18.45 -7.62 -24.18
CA ALA A 434 -19.54 -7.63 -25.17
C ALA A 434 -19.17 -8.44 -26.41
N TRP A 435 -17.95 -8.28 -26.93
CA TRP A 435 -17.46 -9.08 -28.04
C TRP A 435 -17.40 -10.58 -27.67
N HIS A 436 -16.91 -10.94 -26.49
CA HIS A 436 -16.82 -12.33 -26.05
C HIS A 436 -18.19 -13.05 -26.13
N PHE A 437 -19.26 -12.42 -25.65
CA PHE A 437 -20.58 -13.03 -25.69
C PHE A 437 -21.21 -13.05 -27.08
N PHE A 438 -21.02 -12.00 -27.88
CA PHE A 438 -21.81 -11.79 -29.07
C PHE A 438 -21.02 -11.91 -30.38
N ASN A 439 -19.71 -12.23 -30.37
CA ASN A 439 -18.91 -12.30 -31.61
C ASN A 439 -19.53 -13.19 -32.68
N LYS A 440 -20.02 -14.39 -32.34
CA LYS A 440 -20.69 -15.29 -33.28
C LYS A 440 -21.96 -14.70 -33.89
N THR A 441 -22.67 -13.85 -33.14
CA THR A 441 -23.86 -13.17 -33.60
C THR A 441 -23.48 -12.00 -34.50
N PHE A 442 -22.44 -11.26 -34.13
CA PHE A 442 -21.92 -10.17 -34.96
C PHE A 442 -21.38 -10.68 -36.31
N ASP A 443 -20.62 -11.78 -36.30
CA ASP A 443 -20.06 -12.39 -37.50
C ASP A 443 -21.13 -12.96 -38.44
N LYS A 444 -22.31 -13.33 -37.92
CA LYS A 444 -23.46 -13.70 -38.77
C LYS A 444 -24.10 -12.49 -39.42
N ILE A 445 -24.02 -11.29 -38.82
CA ILE A 445 -24.50 -10.06 -39.39
C ILE A 445 -23.48 -9.58 -40.43
N ASP A 446 -22.26 -9.30 -40.00
CA ASP A 446 -21.11 -8.96 -40.82
C ASP A 446 -19.81 -9.17 -40.04
N PRO A 447 -18.84 -10.00 -40.49
CA PRO A 447 -17.57 -10.21 -39.81
C PRO A 447 -16.73 -8.94 -39.61
N VAL A 448 -16.98 -7.88 -40.34
CA VAL A 448 -16.32 -6.58 -40.18
C VAL A 448 -16.61 -5.96 -38.81
N ILE A 449 -17.76 -6.27 -38.21
CA ILE A 449 -18.12 -5.78 -36.85
C ILE A 449 -17.10 -6.29 -35.85
N SER A 450 -16.87 -7.60 -35.77
CA SER A 450 -15.87 -8.21 -34.89
C SER A 450 -14.46 -7.71 -35.18
N TYR A 451 -14.10 -7.53 -36.44
CA TYR A 451 -12.80 -7.01 -36.87
C TYR A 451 -12.53 -5.61 -36.28
N VAL A 452 -13.48 -4.66 -36.51
CA VAL A 452 -13.34 -3.28 -36.01
C VAL A 452 -13.23 -3.24 -34.48
N ILE A 453 -14.01 -4.06 -33.78
CA ILE A 453 -13.96 -4.16 -32.31
C ILE A 453 -12.58 -4.66 -31.84
N GLN A 454 -12.05 -5.73 -32.43
CA GLN A 454 -10.76 -6.30 -32.10
C GLN A 454 -9.62 -5.33 -32.36
N GLU A 455 -9.60 -4.65 -33.51
CA GLU A 455 -8.60 -3.64 -33.85
C GLU A 455 -8.62 -2.45 -32.87
N ALA A 456 -9.82 -2.04 -32.44
CA ALA A 456 -9.93 -0.96 -31.45
C ALA A 456 -9.34 -1.32 -30.08
N VAL A 457 -9.68 -2.51 -29.57
CA VAL A 457 -9.12 -2.98 -28.27
C VAL A 457 -7.60 -3.20 -28.39
N LYS A 458 -7.15 -3.81 -29.50
CA LYS A 458 -5.72 -4.01 -29.76
C LYS A 458 -4.96 -2.68 -29.73
N LYS A 459 -5.44 -1.69 -30.50
CA LYS A 459 -4.81 -0.38 -30.64
C LYS A 459 -4.82 0.43 -29.33
N GLN A 460 -5.93 0.41 -28.59
CA GLN A 460 -6.12 1.31 -27.46
C GLN A 460 -5.74 0.69 -26.13
N ILE A 461 -5.63 -0.64 -26.02
CA ILE A 461 -5.35 -1.35 -24.77
C ILE A 461 -4.17 -2.33 -24.89
N LEU A 462 -4.25 -3.34 -25.81
CA LEU A 462 -3.28 -4.44 -25.77
C LEU A 462 -1.88 -3.99 -26.16
N ASP A 463 -1.74 -3.26 -27.29
CA ASP A 463 -0.44 -2.80 -27.74
C ASP A 463 0.18 -1.73 -26.82
N PRO A 464 -0.57 -0.69 -26.35
CA PRO A 464 -0.03 0.29 -25.40
C PRO A 464 0.38 -0.29 -24.06
N TYR A 465 -0.27 -1.36 -23.61
CA TYR A 465 0.08 -2.00 -22.34
C TYR A 465 1.43 -2.71 -22.40
N LEU A 466 1.75 -3.38 -23.49
CA LEU A 466 2.99 -4.12 -23.68
C LEU A 466 4.14 -3.26 -24.21
N ASN A 467 3.85 -2.14 -24.87
CA ASN A 467 4.85 -1.26 -25.47
C ASN A 467 5.32 -0.17 -24.51
N THR A 468 5.95 -0.60 -23.43
CA THR A 468 6.39 0.29 -22.34
C THR A 468 7.60 1.15 -22.71
N ASP A 469 8.43 0.73 -23.68
CA ASP A 469 9.68 1.44 -24.06
C ASP A 469 9.43 2.78 -24.75
N GLU A 470 8.34 2.92 -25.49
CA GLU A 470 7.98 4.18 -26.13
C GLU A 470 7.15 5.09 -25.23
N TYR A 471 6.51 4.58 -24.20
CA TYR A 471 5.52 5.32 -23.41
C TYR A 471 5.66 5.04 -21.92
N ARG A 472 6.15 6.03 -21.20
CA ARG A 472 6.11 6.11 -19.73
C ARG A 472 4.79 6.69 -19.16
N PRO A 473 3.65 6.69 -19.86
CA PRO A 473 2.42 7.33 -19.36
C PRO A 473 1.65 6.44 -18.40
N ASN A 474 1.94 5.14 -18.35
CA ASN A 474 1.29 4.19 -17.45
C ASN A 474 2.00 4.14 -16.11
N TRP A 475 2.20 5.32 -15.48
CA TRP A 475 2.84 5.48 -14.17
C TRP A 475 2.25 4.57 -13.10
N TRP A 476 0.98 4.24 -13.23
CA TRP A 476 0.25 3.37 -12.30
C TRP A 476 0.75 1.92 -12.32
N LEU A 477 1.54 1.49 -13.30
CA LEU A 477 2.25 0.22 -13.27
C LEU A 477 3.26 0.15 -12.11
N GLY A 478 3.79 1.30 -11.66
CA GLY A 478 4.67 1.38 -10.51
C GLY A 478 6.13 1.00 -10.78
N PHE A 479 6.54 0.86 -12.06
CA PHE A 479 7.91 0.44 -12.40
C PHE A 479 8.93 1.59 -12.41
N GLU A 480 8.47 2.82 -12.61
CA GLU A 480 9.31 4.01 -12.73
C GLU A 480 8.95 5.09 -11.69
N LEU A 481 8.67 4.67 -10.46
CA LEU A 481 8.35 5.60 -9.38
C LEU A 481 9.62 6.33 -8.93
N LYS A 482 9.55 7.66 -8.86
CA LYS A 482 10.60 8.48 -8.25
C LYS A 482 10.58 8.29 -6.73
N PRO A 483 11.70 8.57 -6.03
CA PRO A 483 11.72 8.55 -4.56
C PRO A 483 10.55 9.33 -3.96
N GLY A 484 9.82 8.72 -3.04
CA GLY A 484 8.63 9.30 -2.42
C GLY A 484 7.34 9.23 -3.23
N GLN A 485 7.37 8.70 -4.46
CA GLN A 485 6.16 8.39 -5.21
C GLN A 485 5.69 6.97 -4.88
N VAL A 486 4.38 6.79 -4.84
CA VAL A 486 3.72 5.50 -4.59
C VAL A 486 2.67 5.23 -5.65
N VAL A 487 2.32 3.97 -5.84
CA VAL A 487 1.12 3.60 -6.59
C VAL A 487 -0.12 3.87 -5.74
N ASN A 488 -1.27 4.02 -6.39
CA ASN A 488 -2.56 4.17 -5.71
C ASN A 488 -3.60 3.22 -6.34
N ASN A 489 -4.88 3.46 -6.08
CA ASN A 489 -6.02 2.67 -6.58
C ASN A 489 -6.06 2.50 -8.12
N TRP A 490 -5.39 3.35 -8.89
CA TRP A 490 -5.28 3.17 -10.35
C TRP A 490 -4.60 1.86 -10.72
N ASN A 491 -3.64 1.42 -9.92
CA ASN A 491 -2.86 0.21 -10.20
C ASN A 491 -3.75 -1.04 -10.29
N PRO A 492 -4.48 -1.48 -9.24
CA PRO A 492 -5.33 -2.66 -9.36
C PRO A 492 -6.50 -2.45 -10.31
N TRP A 493 -7.03 -1.22 -10.43
CA TRP A 493 -8.12 -0.91 -11.32
C TRP A 493 -7.74 -1.10 -12.78
N CYS A 494 -6.70 -0.40 -13.26
CA CYS A 494 -6.29 -0.51 -14.67
C CYS A 494 -5.78 -1.92 -14.99
N ASN A 495 -5.03 -2.57 -14.09
CA ASN A 495 -4.57 -3.95 -14.31
C ASN A 495 -5.74 -4.94 -14.44
N ALA A 496 -6.77 -4.85 -13.58
CA ALA A 496 -7.95 -5.73 -13.70
C ALA A 496 -8.64 -5.60 -15.05
N ASP A 497 -8.89 -4.36 -15.48
CA ASP A 497 -9.58 -4.08 -16.74
C ASP A 497 -8.75 -4.50 -17.96
N VAL A 498 -7.45 -4.22 -17.95
CA VAL A 498 -6.53 -4.56 -19.05
C VAL A 498 -6.35 -6.07 -19.19
N ILE A 499 -6.15 -6.78 -18.05
CA ILE A 499 -5.98 -8.24 -18.10
C ILE A 499 -7.25 -8.95 -18.58
N LEU A 500 -8.42 -8.43 -18.28
CA LEU A 500 -9.66 -8.96 -18.83
C LEU A 500 -9.69 -8.84 -20.36
N CYS A 501 -9.20 -7.71 -20.92
CA CYS A 501 -9.06 -7.56 -22.37
C CYS A 501 -8.10 -8.61 -22.97
N PHE A 502 -6.92 -8.80 -22.35
CA PHE A 502 -5.97 -9.81 -22.82
C PHE A 502 -6.53 -11.22 -22.77
N LEU A 503 -7.10 -11.63 -21.65
CA LEU A 503 -7.65 -12.97 -21.44
C LEU A 503 -8.85 -13.31 -22.36
N LEU A 504 -9.59 -12.30 -22.81
CA LEU A 504 -10.74 -12.50 -23.71
C LEU A 504 -10.39 -12.34 -25.20
N MET A 505 -9.37 -11.52 -25.55
CA MET A 505 -9.19 -11.09 -26.94
C MET A 505 -7.78 -11.33 -27.53
N GLU A 506 -6.73 -11.50 -26.71
CA GLU A 506 -5.39 -11.80 -27.23
C GLU A 506 -5.35 -13.22 -27.82
N LYS A 507 -4.67 -13.35 -28.97
CA LYS A 507 -4.55 -14.63 -29.68
C LYS A 507 -3.13 -15.20 -29.70
N ASN A 508 -2.16 -14.42 -29.25
CA ASN A 508 -0.76 -14.84 -29.16
C ASN A 508 -0.42 -15.18 -27.69
N GLN A 509 -0.01 -16.44 -27.45
CA GLN A 509 0.30 -16.92 -26.11
C GLN A 509 1.44 -16.16 -25.44
N GLU A 510 2.49 -15.82 -26.20
CA GLU A 510 3.64 -15.11 -25.66
C GLU A 510 3.27 -13.71 -25.19
N ARG A 511 2.42 -13.01 -25.96
CA ARG A 511 1.89 -11.70 -25.57
C ARG A 511 0.97 -11.77 -24.36
N LEU A 512 0.12 -12.80 -24.29
CA LEU A 512 -0.71 -13.04 -23.11
C LEU A 512 0.17 -13.27 -21.87
N ASP A 513 1.15 -14.18 -21.97
CA ASP A 513 2.06 -14.49 -20.86
C ASP A 513 2.87 -13.25 -20.43
N GLN A 514 3.31 -12.44 -21.38
CA GLN A 514 4.00 -11.17 -21.08
C GLN A 514 3.08 -10.19 -20.32
N ALA A 515 1.83 -10.04 -20.77
CA ALA A 515 0.87 -9.14 -20.12
C ALA A 515 0.52 -9.60 -18.69
N LEU A 516 0.29 -10.90 -18.50
CA LEU A 516 -0.02 -11.48 -17.19
C LEU A 516 1.14 -11.34 -16.21
N ARG A 517 2.37 -11.59 -16.68
CA ARG A 517 3.59 -11.37 -15.91
C ARG A 517 3.74 -9.90 -15.48
N GLN A 518 3.59 -8.99 -16.45
CA GLN A 518 3.67 -7.55 -16.20
C GLN A 518 2.61 -7.10 -15.19
N SER A 519 1.37 -7.57 -15.32
CA SER A 519 0.28 -7.21 -14.42
C SER A 519 0.53 -7.73 -13.00
N ALA A 520 0.97 -8.98 -12.83
CA ALA A 520 1.28 -9.55 -11.52
C ALA A 520 2.38 -8.76 -10.81
N ARG A 521 3.45 -8.43 -11.54
CA ARG A 521 4.55 -7.57 -11.04
C ARG A 521 4.07 -6.16 -10.67
N SER A 522 3.17 -5.60 -11.48
CA SER A 522 2.59 -4.28 -11.24
C SER A 522 1.68 -4.28 -10.01
N VAL A 523 0.78 -5.27 -9.88
CA VAL A 523 -0.15 -5.35 -8.75
C VAL A 523 0.57 -5.67 -7.44
N ASP A 524 1.69 -6.38 -7.47
CA ASP A 524 2.56 -6.53 -6.31
C ASP A 524 3.03 -5.18 -5.75
N LYS A 525 3.30 -4.17 -6.59
CA LYS A 525 3.63 -2.81 -6.13
C LYS A 525 2.51 -2.15 -5.32
N PHE A 526 1.26 -2.45 -5.66
CA PHE A 526 0.11 -1.98 -4.89
C PHE A 526 -0.03 -2.74 -3.56
N ILE A 527 0.14 -4.05 -3.56
CA ILE A 527 0.08 -4.88 -2.34
C ILE A 527 1.23 -4.50 -1.38
N GLU A 528 2.41 -4.21 -1.92
CA GLU A 528 3.55 -3.73 -1.14
C GLU A 528 3.32 -2.33 -0.54
N TYR A 529 2.61 -1.46 -1.27
CA TYR A 529 2.26 -0.13 -0.79
C TYR A 529 1.22 -0.19 0.33
N ILE A 530 0.18 -0.99 0.18
CA ILE A 530 -0.80 -1.22 1.25
C ILE A 530 -0.10 -1.95 2.41
N LYS A 531 -0.17 -1.36 3.57
CA LYS A 531 0.43 -1.93 4.78
C LYS A 531 -0.17 -3.29 5.12
N THR A 532 0.56 -4.12 5.85
CA THR A 532 0.14 -5.51 6.11
C THR A 532 -1.10 -5.61 7.00
N ASP A 533 -1.47 -4.54 7.68
CA ASP A 533 -2.67 -4.43 8.51
C ASP A 533 -3.99 -4.30 7.70
N GLY A 534 -3.88 -4.03 6.39
CA GLY A 534 -5.00 -3.98 5.47
C GLY A 534 -5.86 -2.72 5.54
N ALA A 535 -5.49 -1.70 6.31
CA ALA A 535 -6.22 -0.44 6.34
C ALA A 535 -6.12 0.30 5.00
N CYS A 536 -7.16 1.04 4.64
CA CYS A 536 -7.17 1.91 3.47
C CYS A 536 -6.86 3.35 3.91
N GLU A 537 -5.65 3.83 3.65
CA GLU A 537 -5.21 5.19 4.02
C GLU A 537 -6.09 6.27 3.38
N GLU A 538 -6.58 6.02 2.17
CA GLU A 538 -7.48 6.92 1.43
C GLU A 538 -8.89 6.97 2.02
N GLY A 539 -9.18 6.13 3.03
CA GLY A 539 -10.47 6.02 3.68
C GLY A 539 -11.47 5.08 2.98
N PRO A 540 -12.61 4.78 3.63
CA PRO A 540 -13.58 3.78 3.15
C PRO A 540 -14.30 4.16 1.85
N ALA A 541 -14.31 5.43 1.45
CA ALA A 541 -14.87 5.88 0.18
C ALA A 541 -14.10 5.30 -1.02
N TYR A 542 -12.81 5.06 -0.87
CA TYR A 542 -11.92 4.51 -1.90
C TYR A 542 -11.80 3.00 -1.85
N TRP A 543 -12.27 2.33 -0.81
CA TRP A 543 -12.17 0.88 -0.66
C TRP A 543 -12.65 0.11 -1.91
N GLY A 544 -13.79 0.51 -2.48
CA GLY A 544 -14.34 -0.12 -3.69
C GLY A 544 -13.46 0.04 -4.93
N HIS A 545 -12.62 1.08 -4.97
CA HIS A 545 -11.69 1.40 -6.06
C HIS A 545 -10.27 0.88 -5.81
N ALA A 546 -9.93 0.59 -4.56
CA ALA A 546 -8.65 0.03 -4.13
C ALA A 546 -8.78 -1.48 -3.87
N ALA A 547 -9.11 -1.88 -2.64
CA ALA A 547 -9.25 -3.29 -2.25
C ALA A 547 -10.31 -4.03 -3.09
N GLY A 548 -11.45 -3.37 -3.42
CA GLY A 548 -12.47 -3.95 -4.29
C GLY A 548 -11.98 -4.18 -5.73
N LYS A 549 -11.12 -3.34 -6.29
CA LYS A 549 -10.52 -3.56 -7.62
C LYS A 549 -9.38 -4.57 -7.58
N LEU A 550 -8.65 -4.66 -6.47
CA LEU A 550 -7.72 -5.76 -6.25
C LEU A 550 -8.46 -7.10 -6.21
N TYR A 551 -9.63 -7.16 -5.54
CA TYR A 551 -10.49 -8.34 -5.58
C TYR A 551 -10.89 -8.69 -7.03
N ASP A 552 -11.34 -7.71 -7.83
CA ASP A 552 -11.69 -7.95 -9.23
C ASP A 552 -10.51 -8.58 -9.99
N TYR A 553 -9.30 -8.03 -9.86
CA TYR A 553 -8.08 -8.57 -10.48
C TYR A 553 -7.80 -10.01 -10.02
N LEU A 554 -7.79 -10.25 -8.72
CA LEU A 554 -7.51 -11.58 -8.16
C LEU A 554 -8.56 -12.62 -8.56
N GLN A 555 -9.83 -12.22 -8.65
CA GLN A 555 -10.92 -13.11 -9.08
C GLN A 555 -10.82 -13.46 -10.56
N ILE A 556 -10.48 -12.48 -11.42
CA ILE A 556 -10.22 -12.73 -12.84
C ILE A 556 -9.07 -13.74 -13.00
N MET A 557 -7.96 -13.53 -12.32
CA MET A 557 -6.79 -14.41 -12.38
C MET A 557 -7.07 -15.80 -11.81
N ASN A 558 -7.84 -15.87 -10.72
CA ASN A 558 -8.28 -17.13 -10.12
C ASN A 558 -9.17 -17.95 -11.08
N ASP A 559 -10.17 -17.31 -11.69
CA ASP A 559 -11.06 -17.95 -12.66
C ASP A 559 -10.28 -18.39 -13.91
N ALA A 560 -9.45 -17.52 -14.47
CA ALA A 560 -8.67 -17.79 -15.68
C ALA A 560 -7.64 -18.93 -15.49
N SER A 561 -7.20 -19.17 -14.28
CA SER A 561 -6.27 -20.25 -13.92
C SER A 561 -6.94 -21.51 -13.36
N ASN A 562 -8.28 -21.59 -13.37
CA ASN A 562 -9.04 -22.66 -12.69
C ASN A 562 -8.63 -22.86 -11.22
N GLY A 563 -8.44 -21.75 -10.48
CA GLY A 563 -8.11 -21.74 -9.05
C GLY A 563 -6.64 -21.96 -8.73
N ARG A 564 -5.75 -22.12 -9.71
CA ARG A 564 -4.30 -22.29 -9.45
C ARG A 564 -3.60 -21.01 -9.06
N PHE A 565 -4.00 -19.88 -9.61
CA PHE A 565 -3.57 -18.54 -9.19
C PHE A 565 -4.57 -17.97 -8.19
N THR A 566 -4.42 -18.35 -6.91
CA THR A 566 -5.32 -17.90 -5.83
C THR A 566 -4.52 -17.35 -4.66
N PHE A 567 -5.06 -16.29 -4.02
CA PHE A 567 -4.48 -15.57 -2.89
C PHE A 567 -5.53 -15.20 -1.83
N PHE A 568 -6.72 -15.78 -1.92
CA PHE A 568 -7.82 -15.47 -1.02
C PHE A 568 -7.64 -16.01 0.41
N ASP A 569 -6.67 -16.88 0.63
CA ASP A 569 -6.21 -17.37 1.92
C ASP A 569 -5.14 -16.48 2.58
N VAL A 570 -4.60 -15.49 1.86
CA VAL A 570 -3.62 -14.55 2.38
C VAL A 570 -4.29 -13.56 3.34
N LYS A 571 -3.77 -13.51 4.57
CA LYS A 571 -4.34 -12.66 5.65
C LYS A 571 -4.48 -11.19 5.24
N GLN A 572 -3.45 -10.59 4.62
CA GLN A 572 -3.49 -9.19 4.17
C GLN A 572 -4.65 -8.94 3.19
N ILE A 573 -4.89 -9.85 2.23
CA ILE A 573 -6.01 -9.74 1.27
C ILE A 573 -7.35 -9.78 2.00
N LYS A 574 -7.49 -10.64 3.01
CA LYS A 574 -8.69 -10.70 3.85
C LYS A 574 -8.87 -9.41 4.68
N ASP A 575 -7.82 -8.94 5.35
CA ASP A 575 -7.85 -7.72 6.17
C ASP A 575 -8.22 -6.48 5.34
N MET A 576 -7.67 -6.35 4.12
CA MET A 576 -8.07 -5.30 3.16
C MET A 576 -9.55 -5.36 2.81
N GLY A 577 -10.11 -6.56 2.68
CA GLY A 577 -11.55 -6.76 2.46
C GLY A 577 -12.38 -6.29 3.65
N GLU A 578 -12.03 -6.73 4.85
CA GLU A 578 -12.79 -6.49 6.09
C GLU A 578 -12.74 -5.03 6.57
N TYR A 579 -11.81 -4.22 6.09
CA TYR A 579 -11.72 -2.80 6.43
C TYR A 579 -13.06 -2.05 6.25
N ILE A 580 -13.84 -2.37 5.21
CA ILE A 580 -15.08 -1.66 4.89
C ILE A 580 -16.18 -1.89 5.95
N SER A 581 -16.30 -3.08 6.51
CA SER A 581 -17.26 -3.41 7.57
C SER A 581 -16.83 -2.83 8.91
N ARG A 582 -15.51 -2.78 9.18
CA ARG A 582 -14.91 -2.30 10.42
C ARG A 582 -14.95 -0.78 10.53
N SER A 583 -14.77 -0.06 9.41
CA SER A 583 -14.87 1.40 9.33
C SER A 583 -16.32 1.93 9.35
N TYR A 584 -17.32 1.05 9.20
CA TYR A 584 -18.72 1.42 9.21
C TYR A 584 -19.24 1.65 10.64
N VAL A 585 -19.97 2.74 10.85
CA VAL A 585 -20.59 3.10 12.12
C VAL A 585 -22.06 2.63 12.15
N LYS A 586 -22.96 3.36 11.49
CA LYS A 586 -24.40 3.11 11.38
C LYS A 586 -25.05 4.03 10.33
N ASP A 587 -26.15 3.61 9.71
CA ASP A 587 -26.97 4.43 8.78
C ASP A 587 -26.17 5.13 7.65
N GLY A 588 -25.13 4.43 7.13
CA GLY A 588 -24.25 4.95 6.10
C GLY A 588 -23.06 5.77 6.63
N TRP A 589 -23.02 6.10 7.92
CA TRP A 589 -21.87 6.76 8.52
C TRP A 589 -20.66 5.84 8.60
N VAL A 590 -19.49 6.38 8.30
CA VAL A 590 -18.19 5.69 8.30
C VAL A 590 -17.12 6.56 8.95
N VAL A 591 -16.03 5.94 9.39
CA VAL A 591 -14.79 6.67 9.71
C VAL A 591 -14.25 7.27 8.41
N ASN A 592 -14.10 8.58 8.35
CA ASN A 592 -13.81 9.31 7.12
C ASN A 592 -12.48 10.06 7.14
N PHE A 593 -11.45 9.46 7.71
CA PHE A 593 -10.10 10.02 7.59
C PHE A 593 -9.70 10.20 6.12
N ALA A 594 -8.80 11.16 5.83
CA ALA A 594 -8.38 11.56 4.50
C ALA A 594 -9.53 12.13 3.62
N ASP A 595 -9.48 11.98 2.30
CA ASP A 595 -10.47 12.50 1.36
C ASP A 595 -11.81 11.70 1.33
N ALA A 596 -12.11 10.94 2.38
CA ALA A 596 -13.33 10.16 2.43
C ALA A 596 -14.55 11.03 2.80
N SER A 597 -15.71 10.71 2.23
CA SER A 597 -16.98 11.23 2.71
C SER A 597 -17.40 10.47 3.96
N ALA A 598 -17.93 11.17 4.97
CA ALA A 598 -18.40 10.56 6.20
C ALA A 598 -19.66 9.71 6.03
N LYS A 599 -20.35 9.82 4.89
CA LYS A 599 -21.57 9.05 4.60
C LYS A 599 -21.48 8.40 3.24
N LEU A 600 -21.64 7.07 3.20
CA LEU A 600 -21.45 6.26 2.00
C LEU A 600 -22.69 5.41 1.68
N SER A 601 -22.83 5.10 0.40
CA SER A 601 -23.66 4.01 -0.10
C SER A 601 -22.76 2.86 -0.54
N PHE A 602 -23.15 1.66 -0.22
CA PHE A 602 -22.34 0.45 -0.47
C PHE A 602 -22.87 -0.34 -1.66
N THR A 603 -22.01 -1.20 -2.22
CA THR A 603 -22.37 -2.16 -3.26
C THR A 603 -22.38 -3.55 -2.64
N PRO A 604 -23.54 -4.06 -2.18
CA PRO A 604 -23.62 -5.31 -1.43
C PRO A 604 -23.01 -6.51 -2.16
N SER A 605 -23.20 -6.61 -3.50
CA SER A 605 -22.66 -7.73 -4.30
C SER A 605 -21.13 -7.80 -4.27
N VAL A 606 -20.41 -6.66 -4.39
CA VAL A 606 -18.95 -6.64 -4.34
C VAL A 606 -18.45 -7.08 -2.97
N ILE A 607 -19.07 -6.58 -1.90
CA ILE A 607 -18.69 -6.91 -0.51
C ILE A 607 -18.98 -8.39 -0.23
N TYR A 608 -20.14 -8.90 -0.67
CA TYR A 608 -20.53 -10.30 -0.48
C TYR A 608 -19.58 -11.26 -1.19
N ASN A 609 -19.30 -10.97 -2.46
CA ASN A 609 -18.45 -11.81 -3.31
C ASN A 609 -17.01 -11.85 -2.80
N TYR A 610 -16.47 -10.69 -2.41
CA TYR A 610 -15.14 -10.62 -1.79
C TYR A 610 -15.13 -11.40 -0.46
N GLY A 611 -16.11 -11.18 0.41
CA GLY A 611 -16.26 -11.91 1.67
C GLY A 611 -16.35 -13.45 1.46
N LYS A 612 -17.06 -13.88 0.43
CA LYS A 612 -17.15 -15.29 0.04
C LYS A 612 -15.79 -15.85 -0.39
N ALA A 613 -15.04 -15.09 -1.20
CA ALA A 613 -13.73 -15.50 -1.70
C ALA A 613 -12.71 -15.67 -0.56
N VAL A 614 -12.65 -14.73 0.40
CA VAL A 614 -11.70 -14.77 1.53
C VAL A 614 -12.24 -15.48 2.77
N GLY A 615 -13.43 -16.07 2.72
CA GLY A 615 -14.05 -16.76 3.85
C GLY A 615 -14.37 -15.83 5.03
N SER A 616 -14.83 -14.60 4.75
CA SER A 616 -15.21 -13.62 5.78
C SER A 616 -16.72 -13.57 5.97
N GLU A 617 -17.21 -14.14 7.07
CA GLU A 617 -18.61 -14.05 7.47
C GLU A 617 -18.99 -12.59 7.78
N GLU A 618 -18.09 -11.85 8.42
CA GLU A 618 -18.22 -10.40 8.70
C GLU A 618 -18.61 -9.61 7.46
N MET A 619 -17.92 -9.82 6.34
CA MET A 619 -18.22 -9.12 5.07
C MET A 619 -19.54 -9.58 4.46
N MET A 620 -19.83 -10.89 4.46
CA MET A 620 -21.07 -11.40 3.90
C MET A 620 -22.29 -10.90 4.67
N GLU A 621 -22.23 -10.89 6.00
CA GLU A 621 -23.27 -10.30 6.87
C GLU A 621 -23.43 -8.82 6.66
N PHE A 622 -22.32 -8.06 6.55
CA PHE A 622 -22.35 -6.64 6.27
C PHE A 622 -22.97 -6.31 4.90
N ALA A 623 -22.74 -7.15 3.90
CA ALA A 623 -23.40 -7.00 2.60
C ALA A 623 -24.94 -7.15 2.72
N LEU A 624 -25.40 -8.15 3.48
CA LEU A 624 -26.83 -8.36 3.74
C LEU A 624 -27.43 -7.21 4.59
N TYR A 625 -26.66 -6.74 5.60
CA TYR A 625 -27.05 -5.57 6.42
C TYR A 625 -27.36 -4.34 5.54
N ASN A 626 -26.58 -4.12 4.48
CA ASN A 626 -26.79 -3.01 3.56
C ASN A 626 -27.98 -3.20 2.59
N LEU A 627 -28.68 -4.33 2.65
CA LEU A 627 -29.96 -4.53 1.95
C LEU A 627 -31.17 -4.17 2.83
N ALA A 628 -30.95 -3.75 4.08
CA ALA A 628 -32.01 -3.36 5.01
C ALA A 628 -32.84 -2.17 4.49
N ASP A 629 -34.17 -2.22 4.72
CA ASP A 629 -35.11 -1.14 4.45
C ASP A 629 -35.86 -0.77 5.76
N SER A 630 -35.28 0.16 6.50
CA SER A 630 -35.83 0.63 7.77
C SER A 630 -37.25 1.23 7.66
N LYS A 631 -37.60 1.77 6.47
CA LYS A 631 -38.95 2.33 6.22
C LYS A 631 -40.03 1.26 6.15
N LYS A 632 -39.64 0.05 5.72
CA LYS A 632 -40.57 -1.08 5.57
C LYS A 632 -40.31 -2.18 6.60
N ASN A 633 -39.31 -2.04 7.44
CA ASN A 633 -38.87 -3.04 8.40
C ASN A 633 -38.63 -4.43 7.73
N ASN A 634 -37.97 -4.45 6.59
CA ASN A 634 -37.60 -5.65 5.86
C ASN A 634 -36.26 -5.49 5.14
N PHE A 635 -35.84 -6.55 4.44
CA PHE A 635 -34.65 -6.52 3.59
C PHE A 635 -35.07 -6.53 2.11
N LYS A 636 -34.40 -5.67 1.31
CA LYS A 636 -34.61 -5.59 -0.14
C LYS A 636 -33.96 -6.77 -0.86
N GLU A 637 -34.56 -7.20 -1.96
CA GLU A 637 -33.91 -8.12 -2.88
C GLU A 637 -32.60 -7.52 -3.42
N PRO A 638 -31.52 -8.30 -3.50
CA PRO A 638 -30.30 -7.87 -4.17
C PRO A 638 -30.57 -7.63 -5.65
N ARG A 639 -29.95 -6.59 -6.23
CA ARG A 639 -30.13 -6.24 -7.64
C ARG A 639 -28.83 -6.28 -8.37
N PRO A 640 -28.83 -6.74 -9.64
CA PRO A 640 -27.67 -6.61 -10.50
C PRO A 640 -27.22 -5.16 -10.64
N LEU A 641 -25.91 -4.96 -10.68
CA LEU A 641 -25.35 -3.66 -10.98
C LEU A 641 -25.55 -3.32 -12.45
N ILE A 642 -26.08 -2.15 -12.72
CA ILE A 642 -26.24 -1.58 -14.06
C ILE A 642 -25.37 -0.33 -14.10
N TRP A 643 -24.07 -0.52 -14.17
CA TRP A 643 -23.09 0.56 -14.17
C TRP A 643 -22.26 0.54 -15.45
N ASN A 644 -21.32 1.45 -15.54
CA ASN A 644 -20.34 1.54 -16.61
C ASN A 644 -19.11 0.62 -16.40
N ASP A 645 -19.24 -0.41 -15.59
CA ASP A 645 -18.23 -1.44 -15.34
C ASP A 645 -18.84 -2.81 -15.67
N ALA A 646 -18.41 -3.41 -16.79
CA ALA A 646 -18.97 -4.65 -17.28
C ALA A 646 -18.63 -5.85 -16.41
N TYR A 647 -17.39 -5.92 -15.91
CA TYR A 647 -16.99 -7.03 -15.07
C TYR A 647 -17.79 -7.04 -13.77
N ARG A 648 -17.88 -5.91 -13.06
CA ARG A 648 -18.68 -5.81 -11.83
C ARG A 648 -20.17 -6.02 -12.05
N ALA A 649 -20.70 -5.63 -13.22
CA ALA A 649 -22.08 -5.91 -13.58
C ALA A 649 -22.34 -7.42 -13.66
N LEU A 650 -21.45 -8.16 -14.33
CA LEU A 650 -21.52 -9.65 -14.37
C LEU A 650 -21.23 -10.25 -13.01
N GLU A 651 -20.17 -9.78 -12.32
CA GLU A 651 -19.78 -10.29 -11.03
C GLU A 651 -20.89 -10.12 -9.99
N SER A 652 -21.73 -9.09 -10.11
CA SER A 652 -22.90 -8.91 -9.26
C SER A 652 -23.94 -10.04 -9.40
N LEU A 653 -23.87 -10.83 -10.47
CA LEU A 653 -24.75 -11.99 -10.70
C LEU A 653 -24.20 -13.27 -10.06
N ARG A 654 -22.91 -13.36 -9.76
CA ARG A 654 -22.21 -14.60 -9.35
C ARG A 654 -22.90 -15.30 -8.17
N TYR A 655 -23.26 -14.58 -7.12
CA TYR A 655 -23.92 -15.10 -5.91
C TYR A 655 -25.29 -14.48 -5.65
N ILE A 656 -25.89 -13.83 -6.64
CA ILE A 656 -27.15 -13.09 -6.44
C ILE A 656 -28.29 -13.98 -5.92
N ARG A 657 -28.36 -15.22 -6.37
CA ARG A 657 -29.38 -16.17 -5.92
C ARG A 657 -29.14 -16.67 -4.49
N GLU A 658 -27.88 -16.82 -4.09
CA GLU A 658 -27.53 -17.15 -2.70
C GLU A 658 -27.92 -15.99 -1.78
N MET A 659 -27.63 -14.76 -2.19
CA MET A 659 -28.04 -13.56 -1.46
C MET A 659 -29.58 -13.46 -1.39
N ASP A 660 -30.31 -13.71 -2.49
CA ASP A 660 -31.78 -13.75 -2.51
C ASP A 660 -32.31 -14.72 -1.45
N SER A 661 -31.80 -15.96 -1.41
CA SER A 661 -32.23 -16.97 -0.46
C SER A 661 -31.96 -16.54 1.00
N LYS A 662 -30.84 -15.89 1.25
CA LYS A 662 -30.49 -15.37 2.58
C LYS A 662 -31.42 -14.21 2.98
N VAL A 663 -31.73 -13.31 2.04
CA VAL A 663 -32.69 -12.21 2.26
C VAL A 663 -34.11 -12.75 2.52
N ASP A 664 -34.55 -13.74 1.75
CA ASP A 664 -35.85 -14.41 1.98
C ASP A 664 -35.90 -14.99 3.41
N ALA A 665 -34.84 -15.66 3.88
CA ALA A 665 -34.76 -16.20 5.23
C ALA A 665 -34.78 -15.10 6.33
N LEU A 666 -34.11 -13.96 6.12
CA LEU A 666 -34.17 -12.82 7.06
C LEU A 666 -35.59 -12.25 7.14
N ASN A 667 -36.28 -12.08 6.02
CA ASN A 667 -37.65 -11.59 5.96
C ASN A 667 -38.64 -12.60 6.57
N GLU A 668 -38.39 -13.91 6.44
CA GLU A 668 -39.16 -14.95 7.11
C GLU A 668 -39.04 -14.89 8.63
N ARG A 669 -37.85 -14.65 9.19
CA ARG A 669 -37.66 -14.42 10.65
C ARG A 669 -38.52 -13.28 11.14
N ILE A 670 -38.54 -12.15 10.42
CA ILE A 670 -39.37 -10.97 10.77
C ILE A 670 -40.86 -11.31 10.70
N SER A 671 -41.32 -11.97 9.64
CA SER A 671 -42.72 -12.35 9.45
C SER A 671 -43.19 -13.41 10.48
N SER A 672 -42.27 -14.19 11.03
CA SER A 672 -42.52 -15.17 12.11
C SER A 672 -42.54 -14.53 13.51
N GLY A 673 -42.35 -13.22 13.64
CA GLY A 673 -42.50 -12.45 14.88
C GLY A 673 -41.21 -12.00 15.55
N GLU A 674 -40.03 -12.23 14.96
CA GLU A 674 -38.77 -11.64 15.44
C GLU A 674 -38.75 -10.14 15.07
N SER A 675 -38.24 -9.29 15.97
CA SER A 675 -38.19 -7.85 15.67
C SER A 675 -37.18 -7.53 14.57
N TYR A 676 -37.53 -6.57 13.71
CA TYR A 676 -36.60 -6.12 12.65
C TYR A 676 -35.22 -5.74 13.20
N ASP A 677 -35.16 -5.01 14.32
CA ASP A 677 -33.91 -4.60 14.93
C ASP A 677 -33.09 -5.78 15.45
N SER A 678 -33.75 -6.85 15.99
CA SER A 678 -33.05 -8.06 16.38
C SER A 678 -32.38 -8.75 15.19
N VAL A 679 -33.15 -8.91 14.09
CA VAL A 679 -32.64 -9.50 12.85
C VAL A 679 -31.52 -8.65 12.25
N LEU A 680 -31.69 -7.35 12.19
CA LEU A 680 -30.68 -6.42 11.68
C LEU A 680 -29.38 -6.49 12.48
N ASN A 681 -29.48 -6.42 13.81
CA ASN A 681 -28.32 -6.47 14.70
C ASN A 681 -27.57 -7.81 14.64
N SER A 682 -28.29 -8.92 14.38
CA SER A 682 -27.64 -10.23 14.21
C SER A 682 -26.64 -10.27 13.06
N LEU A 683 -26.74 -9.38 12.07
CA LEU A 683 -25.82 -9.26 10.94
C LEU A 683 -24.56 -8.42 11.24
N ARG A 684 -24.38 -7.99 12.48
CA ARG A 684 -23.19 -7.20 12.91
C ARG A 684 -22.42 -7.84 14.07
N THR A 685 -22.78 -9.07 14.45
CA THR A 685 -22.17 -9.75 15.60
C THR A 685 -20.74 -10.23 15.33
N SER A 686 -20.37 -10.43 14.06
CA SER A 686 -19.03 -10.84 13.64
C SER A 686 -18.03 -9.68 13.64
N VAL A 687 -18.50 -8.42 13.71
CA VAL A 687 -17.61 -7.25 13.67
C VAL A 687 -16.91 -7.07 15.00
N PRO A 688 -15.55 -6.95 15.01
CA PRO A 688 -14.81 -6.70 16.25
C PRO A 688 -15.25 -5.40 16.96
N SER A 689 -15.35 -5.45 18.29
CA SER A 689 -15.61 -4.24 19.09
C SER A 689 -14.45 -3.25 19.06
N HIS A 690 -13.25 -3.75 18.87
CA HIS A 690 -12.03 -2.94 18.78
C HIS A 690 -11.22 -3.34 17.57
N VAL A 691 -10.66 -2.35 16.88
CA VAL A 691 -9.75 -2.56 15.74
C VAL A 691 -8.53 -1.68 15.91
N TRP A 692 -7.36 -2.27 15.78
CA TRP A 692 -6.10 -1.56 15.75
C TRP A 692 -5.35 -1.94 14.47
N TYR A 693 -4.98 -0.94 13.71
CA TYR A 693 -4.16 -1.03 12.51
C TYR A 693 -2.77 -0.49 12.84
N PRO A 694 -1.81 -1.36 13.20
CA PRO A 694 -0.54 -0.91 13.82
C PRO A 694 0.41 -0.20 12.87
N GLU A 695 0.29 -0.43 11.56
CA GLU A 695 1.14 0.22 10.56
C GLU A 695 0.54 1.51 10.02
N THR A 696 -0.79 1.60 10.00
CA THR A 696 -1.53 2.81 9.59
C THR A 696 -1.84 3.70 10.80
N GLU A 697 -1.75 3.14 12.01
CA GLU A 697 -2.07 3.79 13.29
C GLU A 697 -3.53 4.30 13.37
N PHE A 698 -4.47 3.51 12.83
CA PHE A 698 -5.91 3.74 13.02
C PHE A 698 -6.43 2.88 14.16
N CYS A 699 -7.11 3.50 15.12
CA CYS A 699 -7.71 2.85 16.28
C CYS A 699 -9.21 3.08 16.30
N TYR A 700 -10.00 1.99 16.25
CA TYR A 700 -11.46 2.03 16.34
C TYR A 700 -11.93 1.36 17.63
N MET A 701 -12.72 2.08 18.41
CA MET A 701 -13.23 1.67 19.72
C MET A 701 -14.76 1.71 19.68
N ARG A 702 -15.38 0.54 19.85
CA ARG A 702 -16.84 0.40 19.90
C ARG A 702 -17.23 -0.25 21.23
N ASN A 703 -18.23 0.27 21.88
CA ASN A 703 -18.73 -0.33 23.12
C ASN A 703 -20.22 -0.68 23.05
N ASN A 704 -20.71 -1.37 24.08
CA ASN A 704 -22.10 -1.79 24.17
C ASN A 704 -23.08 -0.66 24.57
N ASP A 705 -22.56 0.51 24.94
CA ASP A 705 -23.33 1.69 25.31
C ASP A 705 -23.66 2.58 24.10
N GLY A 706 -23.44 2.08 22.87
CA GLY A 706 -23.71 2.77 21.61
C GLY A 706 -22.64 3.79 21.19
N TRP A 707 -21.53 3.86 21.89
CA TRP A 707 -20.42 4.76 21.55
C TRP A 707 -19.46 4.12 20.56
N PHE A 708 -19.13 4.86 19.52
CA PHE A 708 -18.10 4.54 18.55
C PHE A 708 -17.13 5.70 18.43
N MET A 709 -15.86 5.46 18.72
CA MET A 709 -14.77 6.40 18.56
C MET A 709 -13.74 5.85 17.59
N ALA A 710 -13.22 6.72 16.72
CA ALA A 710 -12.04 6.43 15.92
C ALA A 710 -10.99 7.52 16.14
N ALA A 711 -9.72 7.11 16.22
CA ALA A 711 -8.57 8.01 16.32
C ALA A 711 -7.45 7.55 15.38
N LYS A 712 -6.57 8.46 14.97
CA LYS A 712 -5.45 8.13 14.09
C LYS A 712 -4.13 8.74 14.57
N GLY A 713 -3.04 8.02 14.31
CA GLY A 713 -1.66 8.49 14.30
C GLY A 713 -1.11 8.58 12.87
N GLY A 714 0.04 7.96 12.58
CA GLY A 714 0.64 7.89 11.25
C GLY A 714 1.47 9.12 10.90
N HIS A 715 1.45 9.53 9.63
CA HIS A 715 2.24 10.65 9.12
C HIS A 715 1.45 11.51 8.13
N ASN A 716 1.84 12.81 8.00
CA ASN A 716 1.16 13.77 7.11
C ASN A 716 1.61 13.67 5.64
N ASN A 717 1.82 12.44 5.10
CA ASN A 717 2.15 12.20 3.69
C ASN A 717 1.46 10.93 3.17
N GLU A 718 0.31 10.59 3.70
CA GLU A 718 -0.52 9.49 3.21
C GLU A 718 -1.17 9.85 1.87
N SER A 719 -1.63 8.86 1.13
CA SER A 719 -2.41 9.15 -0.08
C SER A 719 -3.69 9.90 0.29
N HIS A 720 -4.00 10.99 -0.41
CA HIS A 720 -5.13 11.87 -0.09
C HIS A 720 -5.09 12.51 1.31
N ASN A 721 -3.90 12.76 1.84
CA ASN A 721 -3.63 13.21 3.19
C ASN A 721 -4.35 14.50 3.61
N HIS A 722 -4.75 14.55 4.88
CA HIS A 722 -5.04 15.77 5.67
C HIS A 722 -3.96 15.93 6.76
N ASN A 723 -3.75 17.15 7.26
CA ASN A 723 -2.87 17.38 8.40
C ASN A 723 -3.65 17.12 9.70
N ASP A 724 -3.78 15.86 10.09
CA ASP A 724 -4.78 15.41 11.07
C ASP A 724 -4.27 14.34 12.05
N ILE A 725 -2.94 14.28 12.27
CA ILE A 725 -2.32 13.33 13.22
C ILE A 725 -2.79 13.61 14.65
N GLY A 726 -3.33 12.59 15.31
CA GLY A 726 -3.92 12.68 16.64
C GLY A 726 -5.37 13.19 16.62
N THR A 727 -6.06 13.24 15.47
CA THR A 727 -7.48 13.55 15.43
C THR A 727 -8.35 12.38 15.88
N PHE A 728 -9.61 12.65 16.21
CA PHE A 728 -10.60 11.63 16.52
C PHE A 728 -11.99 11.99 16.00
N THR A 729 -12.86 10.99 15.88
CA THR A 729 -14.29 11.16 15.67
C THR A 729 -15.08 10.39 16.73
N LEU A 730 -16.25 10.88 17.12
CA LEU A 730 -17.12 10.22 18.09
C LEU A 730 -18.56 10.23 17.61
N TYR A 731 -19.14 9.04 17.60
CA TYR A 731 -20.56 8.81 17.32
C TYR A 731 -21.22 8.18 18.55
N VAL A 732 -22.46 8.59 18.85
CA VAL A 732 -23.30 8.03 19.92
C VAL A 732 -24.59 7.52 19.29
N ASP A 733 -24.87 6.23 19.42
CA ASP A 733 -26.00 5.53 18.77
C ASP A 733 -26.07 5.75 17.23
N GLY A 734 -24.90 6.01 16.61
CA GLY A 734 -24.76 6.31 15.19
C GLY A 734 -24.95 7.78 14.83
N ILE A 735 -25.21 8.65 15.82
CA ILE A 735 -25.31 10.09 15.62
C ILE A 735 -23.93 10.73 15.73
N PRO A 736 -23.47 11.47 14.71
CA PRO A 736 -22.16 12.13 14.74
C PRO A 736 -22.15 13.28 15.76
N MET A 737 -21.20 13.24 16.69
CA MET A 737 -21.03 14.27 17.71
C MET A 737 -19.75 15.07 17.50
N PHE A 738 -18.59 14.39 17.45
CA PHE A 738 -17.30 14.96 17.06
C PHE A 738 -16.95 14.39 15.71
N VAL A 739 -16.63 15.25 14.75
CA VAL A 739 -16.60 14.87 13.34
C VAL A 739 -15.30 15.28 12.67
N ASP A 740 -15.04 14.66 11.52
CA ASP A 740 -14.12 15.11 10.51
C ASP A 740 -14.94 15.63 9.32
N ALA A 741 -14.61 16.81 8.83
CA ALA A 741 -15.36 17.43 7.73
C ALA A 741 -15.25 16.62 6.42
N GLY A 742 -14.15 15.92 6.24
CA GLY A 742 -13.79 15.26 4.98
C GLY A 742 -13.42 16.28 3.90
N VAL A 743 -13.60 15.91 2.65
CA VAL A 743 -13.20 16.73 1.50
C VAL A 743 -14.40 17.27 0.71
N GLY A 744 -14.29 18.50 0.26
CA GLY A 744 -15.21 19.12 -0.70
C GLY A 744 -15.03 18.62 -2.13
N THR A 745 -15.70 19.25 -3.08
CA THR A 745 -15.54 18.97 -4.51
C THR A 745 -14.10 19.22 -4.96
N TYR A 746 -13.53 18.25 -5.67
CA TYR A 746 -12.16 18.35 -6.17
C TYR A 746 -11.99 19.47 -7.17
N THR A 747 -10.96 20.28 -6.94
CA THR A 747 -10.54 21.38 -7.80
C THR A 747 -9.06 21.22 -8.17
N LYS A 748 -8.53 22.10 -9.00
CA LYS A 748 -7.11 22.15 -9.31
C LYS A 748 -6.24 22.35 -8.06
N HIS A 749 -6.73 23.06 -7.04
CA HIS A 749 -6.02 23.29 -5.78
C HIS A 749 -5.89 21.99 -4.94
N THR A 750 -6.87 21.10 -5.03
CA THR A 750 -6.90 19.85 -4.26
C THR A 750 -5.64 18.98 -4.48
N PHE A 751 -5.06 19.02 -5.67
CA PHE A 751 -3.89 18.22 -6.06
C PHE A 751 -2.66 19.09 -6.37
N SER A 752 -2.55 20.24 -5.74
CA SER A 752 -1.42 21.16 -5.87
C SER A 752 -0.73 21.38 -4.53
N LYS A 753 0.39 22.13 -4.55
CA LYS A 753 1.08 22.60 -3.34
C LYS A 753 0.18 23.45 -2.42
N ASP A 754 -0.94 23.97 -2.95
CA ASP A 754 -1.90 24.79 -2.19
C ASP A 754 -2.98 23.95 -1.50
N ARG A 755 -2.86 22.60 -1.50
CA ARG A 755 -3.82 21.66 -0.89
C ARG A 755 -4.16 22.05 0.55
N TYR A 756 -3.14 22.32 1.35
CA TYR A 756 -3.30 22.63 2.78
C TYR A 756 -3.67 24.10 3.08
N THR A 757 -4.02 24.86 2.05
CA THR A 757 -4.77 26.13 2.21
C THR A 757 -6.29 25.89 2.29
N ILE A 758 -6.75 24.68 1.88
CA ILE A 758 -8.15 24.27 1.97
C ILE A 758 -8.49 24.01 3.45
N TRP A 759 -9.50 24.69 3.96
CA TRP A 759 -9.82 24.70 5.39
C TRP A 759 -10.04 23.30 5.98
N SER A 760 -10.73 22.39 5.26
CA SER A 760 -11.01 21.04 5.73
C SER A 760 -9.80 20.08 5.71
N MET A 761 -8.66 20.52 5.21
CA MET A 761 -7.43 19.75 5.15
C MET A 761 -6.36 20.24 6.13
N ARG A 762 -6.62 21.39 6.78
CA ARG A 762 -5.76 21.98 7.82
C ARG A 762 -6.09 21.45 9.21
N SER A 763 -5.05 21.32 10.05
CA SER A 763 -5.18 20.77 11.40
C SER A 763 -6.10 21.55 12.34
N ASP A 764 -6.24 22.86 12.13
CA ASP A 764 -7.12 23.69 12.97
C ASP A 764 -8.62 23.45 12.75
N TRP A 765 -9.02 22.71 11.70
CA TRP A 765 -10.39 22.28 11.45
C TRP A 765 -10.57 20.76 11.64
N HIS A 766 -9.63 20.13 12.33
CA HIS A 766 -9.74 18.80 12.90
C HIS A 766 -9.85 18.87 14.43
N ASN A 767 -10.02 17.74 15.09
CA ASN A 767 -10.10 17.65 16.56
C ASN A 767 -8.68 17.65 17.16
N LEU A 768 -7.95 18.79 16.99
CA LEU A 768 -6.52 18.92 17.21
C LEU A 768 -6.14 20.24 17.88
N PRO A 769 -5.01 20.25 18.61
CA PRO A 769 -4.47 21.51 19.13
C PRO A 769 -3.79 22.34 18.02
N VAL A 770 -3.81 23.65 18.21
CA VAL A 770 -2.84 24.57 17.65
C VAL A 770 -1.83 24.83 18.77
N ILE A 771 -0.59 24.43 18.57
CA ILE A 771 0.44 24.47 19.61
C ILE A 771 1.28 25.74 19.44
N ASN A 772 1.26 26.59 20.46
CA ASN A 772 2.05 27.83 20.43
C ASN A 772 1.80 28.70 19.17
N GLY A 773 0.57 28.64 18.63
CA GLY A 773 0.15 29.35 17.42
C GLY A 773 0.48 28.63 16.09
N ILE A 774 1.11 27.46 16.12
CA ILE A 774 1.54 26.69 14.94
C ILE A 774 0.58 25.53 14.65
N TYR A 775 0.30 25.29 13.37
CA TYR A 775 -0.50 24.19 12.83
C TYR A 775 0.40 23.00 12.49
N GLN A 776 -0.20 21.82 12.30
CA GLN A 776 0.55 20.68 11.75
C GLN A 776 0.99 20.97 10.30
N HIS A 777 2.15 20.43 9.93
CA HIS A 777 2.73 20.55 8.60
C HIS A 777 2.56 19.27 7.80
N ASP A 778 2.58 19.36 6.47
CA ASP A 778 2.54 18.23 5.55
C ASP A 778 3.94 17.64 5.30
N GLY A 779 3.98 16.35 5.01
CA GLY A 779 5.19 15.62 4.68
C GLY A 779 5.45 14.41 5.59
N ALA A 780 6.19 13.43 5.08
CA ALA A 780 6.49 12.19 5.80
C ALA A 780 7.38 12.37 7.05
N ALA A 781 8.09 13.48 7.15
CA ALA A 781 8.86 13.83 8.35
C ALA A 781 7.97 14.24 9.54
N TYR A 782 6.72 14.61 9.28
CA TYR A 782 5.73 14.99 10.27
C TYR A 782 4.86 13.80 10.62
N HIS A 783 5.09 13.21 11.80
CA HIS A 783 4.48 11.94 12.21
C HIS A 783 4.23 11.88 13.72
N SER A 784 3.37 10.93 14.13
CA SER A 784 3.20 10.54 15.53
C SER A 784 4.39 9.72 16.02
N ALA A 785 4.56 9.67 17.34
CA ALA A 785 5.53 8.81 18.00
C ALA A 785 4.90 8.16 19.24
N ASP A 786 5.56 7.11 19.76
CA ASP A 786 5.21 6.43 21.00
C ASP A 786 3.73 6.04 21.09
N VAL A 787 3.20 5.45 20.01
CA VAL A 787 1.79 5.07 19.93
C VAL A 787 1.54 3.78 20.69
N GLU A 788 0.72 3.85 21.74
CA GLU A 788 0.31 2.72 22.55
C GLU A 788 -1.21 2.55 22.53
N VAL A 789 -1.68 1.31 22.34
CA VAL A 789 -3.10 0.98 22.35
C VAL A 789 -3.37 -0.15 23.33
N SER A 790 -4.43 -0.03 24.11
CA SER A 790 -4.87 -1.09 24.99
C SER A 790 -6.38 -1.22 25.01
N PHE A 791 -6.86 -2.47 24.93
CA PHE A 791 -8.26 -2.83 24.98
C PHE A 791 -8.53 -3.70 26.20
N LYS A 792 -9.42 -3.24 27.08
CA LYS A 792 -9.90 -3.98 28.25
C LYS A 792 -11.41 -4.17 28.12
N LYS A 793 -11.97 -5.08 28.90
CA LYS A 793 -13.40 -5.45 28.80
C LYS A 793 -14.37 -4.25 28.92
N SER A 794 -14.02 -3.21 29.68
CA SER A 794 -14.86 -2.03 29.89
C SER A 794 -14.25 -0.73 29.38
N ALA A 795 -12.96 -0.72 29.04
CA ALA A 795 -12.27 0.51 28.68
C ALA A 795 -11.27 0.30 27.56
N SER A 796 -11.19 1.24 26.64
CA SER A 796 -10.21 1.29 25.54
C SER A 796 -9.37 2.54 25.65
N ARG A 797 -8.10 2.44 25.30
CA ARG A 797 -7.15 3.56 25.39
C ARG A 797 -6.22 3.59 24.19
N MET A 798 -5.94 4.78 23.68
CA MET A 798 -4.87 5.07 22.74
C MET A 798 -4.10 6.27 23.26
N THR A 799 -2.77 6.17 23.26
CA THR A 799 -1.85 7.24 23.65
C THR A 799 -0.82 7.44 22.55
N LEU A 800 -0.51 8.70 22.21
CA LEU A 800 0.48 9.02 21.18
C LEU A 800 1.11 10.39 21.43
N ASP A 801 2.38 10.56 21.06
CA ASP A 801 3.02 11.88 21.01
C ASP A 801 2.82 12.46 19.60
N ILE A 802 2.18 13.63 19.51
CA ILE A 802 1.89 14.32 18.26
C ILE A 802 2.84 15.51 18.01
N SER A 803 3.81 15.74 18.87
CA SER A 803 4.75 16.87 18.76
C SER A 803 5.52 16.84 17.44
N GLY A 804 5.84 15.64 16.93
CA GLY A 804 6.52 15.44 15.65
C GLY A 804 5.72 15.85 14.41
N ALA A 805 4.43 16.16 14.56
CA ALA A 805 3.58 16.67 13.47
C ALA A 805 3.66 18.21 13.29
N TYR A 806 4.37 18.91 14.17
CA TYR A 806 4.51 20.37 14.19
C TYR A 806 5.93 20.80 13.90
N ASP A 807 6.09 21.95 13.24
CA ASP A 807 7.39 22.54 12.97
C ASP A 807 8.16 22.92 14.25
N GLU A 808 9.48 23.08 14.14
CA GLU A 808 10.34 23.54 15.24
C GLU A 808 9.90 24.89 15.81
N GLU A 809 9.27 25.75 15.01
CA GLU A 809 8.71 27.05 15.38
C GLU A 809 7.62 26.96 16.46
N SER A 810 7.00 25.80 16.62
CA SER A 810 6.06 25.52 17.72
C SER A 810 6.75 25.50 19.11
N ASP A 811 8.09 25.41 19.15
CA ASP A 811 8.86 25.18 20.37
C ASP A 811 8.37 23.98 21.22
N CYS A 812 7.64 23.05 20.60
CA CYS A 812 7.12 21.88 21.28
C CYS A 812 8.24 20.85 21.51
N LYS A 813 8.37 20.38 22.75
CA LYS A 813 9.24 19.23 23.08
C LYS A 813 8.50 17.93 23.04
N SER A 814 7.27 17.93 23.57
CA SER A 814 6.38 16.80 23.58
C SER A 814 4.94 17.27 23.72
N TRP A 815 4.03 16.59 23.06
CA TRP A 815 2.59 16.75 23.24
C TRP A 815 1.93 15.38 23.17
N VAL A 816 1.79 14.77 24.35
CA VAL A 816 1.25 13.41 24.48
C VAL A 816 -0.25 13.49 24.68
N ARG A 817 -0.99 12.98 23.69
CA ARG A 817 -2.44 12.89 23.69
C ARG A 817 -2.89 11.49 24.09
N ASP A 818 -3.80 11.43 25.05
CA ASP A 818 -4.36 10.20 25.60
C ASP A 818 -5.87 10.18 25.47
N TYR A 819 -6.37 9.20 24.76
CA TYR A 819 -7.79 8.90 24.62
C TYR A 819 -8.16 7.73 25.52
N HIS A 820 -9.09 7.94 26.44
CA HIS A 820 -9.61 6.90 27.31
C HIS A 820 -11.12 6.85 27.25
N LEU A 821 -11.67 5.81 26.57
CA LEU A 821 -13.09 5.54 26.46
C LEU A 821 -13.47 4.46 27.48
N ASP A 822 -14.29 4.83 28.48
CA ASP A 822 -14.82 3.92 29.51
C ASP A 822 -16.35 4.10 29.64
N GLY A 823 -17.12 3.12 29.16
CA GLY A 823 -18.56 3.19 29.08
C GLY A 823 -19.03 4.46 28.33
N LYS A 824 -19.85 5.28 28.96
CA LYS A 824 -20.38 6.56 28.42
C LYS A 824 -19.50 7.77 28.77
N VAL A 825 -18.20 7.57 28.86
CA VAL A 825 -17.23 8.62 29.19
C VAL A 825 -16.03 8.52 28.27
N LEU A 826 -15.75 9.58 27.52
CA LEU A 826 -14.50 9.79 26.83
C LEU A 826 -13.69 10.85 27.58
N THR A 827 -12.50 10.50 28.01
CA THR A 827 -11.52 11.42 28.57
C THR A 827 -10.39 11.63 27.57
N ILE A 828 -10.12 12.89 27.21
CA ILE A 828 -8.99 13.29 26.39
C ILE A 828 -8.03 14.04 27.27
N THR A 829 -6.77 13.60 27.32
CA THR A 829 -5.74 14.25 28.12
C THR A 829 -4.56 14.61 27.25
N ASP A 830 -4.27 15.90 27.12
CA ASP A 830 -3.07 16.42 26.46
C ASP A 830 -2.06 16.82 27.54
N THR A 831 -0.93 16.11 27.57
CA THR A 831 0.21 16.43 28.46
C THR A 831 1.31 17.04 27.61
N TYR A 832 1.68 18.28 27.90
CA TYR A 832 2.58 19.05 27.03
C TYR A 832 3.83 19.57 27.74
N SER A 833 4.88 19.78 26.96
CA SER A 833 6.11 20.45 27.34
C SER A 833 6.63 21.30 26.16
N LEU A 834 6.83 22.60 26.37
CA LEU A 834 7.37 23.54 25.39
C LEU A 834 8.79 23.98 25.78
N LYS A 835 9.60 24.40 24.79
CA LYS A 835 10.91 25.05 24.97
C LYS A 835 10.72 26.52 25.35
N ALA A 836 9.82 27.20 24.65
CA ALA A 836 9.44 28.59 24.88
C ALA A 836 7.95 28.76 24.54
N ARG A 837 7.38 29.89 24.94
CA ARG A 837 5.99 30.24 24.63
C ARG A 837 5.95 31.58 23.89
N GLY A 838 5.48 31.56 22.65
CA GLY A 838 5.29 32.73 21.77
C GLY A 838 3.82 33.10 21.60
N ALA A 839 2.92 32.12 21.77
CA ALA A 839 1.49 32.29 21.60
C ALA A 839 0.68 31.35 22.54
N ALA A 840 -0.63 31.56 22.62
CA ALA A 840 -1.55 30.67 23.30
C ALA A 840 -1.72 29.35 22.53
N ASP A 841 -1.89 28.25 23.28
CA ASP A 841 -2.38 26.98 22.71
C ASP A 841 -3.90 27.06 22.53
N VAL A 842 -4.41 26.38 21.48
CA VAL A 842 -5.85 26.32 21.21
C VAL A 842 -6.25 24.86 20.94
N GLU A 843 -7.07 24.29 21.81
CA GLU A 843 -7.67 22.97 21.59
C GLU A 843 -8.96 23.11 20.80
N ASN A 844 -9.00 22.48 19.61
CA ASN A 844 -10.13 22.56 18.71
C ASN A 844 -10.94 21.27 18.70
N PHE A 845 -12.26 21.41 18.71
CA PHE A 845 -13.19 20.31 18.52
C PHE A 845 -14.22 20.67 17.45
N LEU A 846 -14.24 19.92 16.34
CA LEU A 846 -15.22 20.05 15.27
C LEU A 846 -16.43 19.19 15.58
N VAL A 847 -17.61 19.81 15.65
CA VAL A 847 -18.84 19.16 16.08
C VAL A 847 -19.99 19.36 15.11
N GLN A 848 -20.91 18.39 15.10
CA GLN A 848 -22.22 18.52 14.46
C GLN A 848 -23.27 18.83 15.52
N GLY A 849 -24.21 19.74 15.21
CA GLY A 849 -25.27 20.13 16.10
C GLY A 849 -25.10 21.52 16.72
N SER A 850 -25.93 21.84 17.72
CA SER A 850 -25.92 23.10 18.42
C SER A 850 -24.95 23.08 19.60
N VAL A 851 -24.24 24.17 19.83
CA VAL A 851 -23.26 24.31 20.91
C VAL A 851 -23.70 25.42 21.87
N TYR A 852 -23.59 25.18 23.17
CA TYR A 852 -23.93 26.07 24.25
C TYR A 852 -22.72 26.28 25.15
N LEU A 853 -22.28 27.53 25.32
CA LEU A 853 -21.15 27.94 26.14
C LEU A 853 -21.57 28.35 27.57
N PRO A 854 -20.64 28.57 28.50
CA PRO A 854 -20.94 29.08 29.83
C PRO A 854 -21.75 30.37 29.81
N GLY A 855 -22.88 30.34 30.51
CA GLY A 855 -23.86 31.44 30.53
C GLY A 855 -25.04 31.24 29.59
N ASP A 856 -24.97 30.32 28.64
CA ASP A 856 -26.13 29.94 27.82
C ASP A 856 -27.05 28.99 28.60
N VAL A 857 -28.28 28.87 28.10
CA VAL A 857 -29.28 27.91 28.60
C VAL A 857 -29.69 27.00 27.44
N THR A 858 -29.63 25.70 27.63
CA THR A 858 -30.03 24.73 26.58
C THR A 858 -31.55 24.78 26.37
N PRO A 859 -32.08 24.25 25.28
CA PRO A 859 -33.55 24.20 25.02
C PRO A 859 -34.35 23.51 26.13
N GLU A 860 -33.71 22.58 26.85
CA GLU A 860 -34.36 21.88 27.97
C GLU A 860 -34.22 22.62 29.31
N GLY A 861 -33.64 23.81 29.28
CA GLY A 861 -33.53 24.69 30.45
C GLY A 861 -32.30 24.46 31.33
N TYR A 862 -31.27 23.72 30.85
CA TYR A 862 -30.04 23.53 31.60
C TYR A 862 -29.12 24.76 31.49
N PRO A 863 -28.74 25.44 32.57
CA PRO A 863 -27.79 26.55 32.54
C PRO A 863 -26.37 26.01 32.50
N VAL A 864 -25.66 26.32 31.40
CA VAL A 864 -24.27 25.89 31.21
C VAL A 864 -23.33 26.65 32.12
N LYS A 865 -22.59 25.94 32.96
CA LYS A 865 -21.70 26.51 33.98
C LYS A 865 -20.29 26.75 33.42
N LYS A 866 -19.53 27.58 34.14
CA LYS A 866 -18.09 27.74 33.87
C LYS A 866 -17.38 26.38 33.93
N GLY A 867 -16.58 26.05 32.93
CA GLY A 867 -15.90 24.78 32.78
C GLY A 867 -16.75 23.69 32.09
N GLU A 868 -17.93 24.05 31.56
CA GLU A 868 -18.81 23.16 30.82
C GLU A 868 -19.11 23.74 29.44
N THR A 869 -19.20 22.89 28.43
CA THR A 869 -19.76 23.18 27.09
C THR A 869 -20.75 22.07 26.76
N VAL A 870 -21.86 22.38 26.16
CA VAL A 870 -22.88 21.38 25.80
C VAL A 870 -23.04 21.34 24.28
N VAL A 871 -23.07 20.14 23.73
CA VAL A 871 -23.33 19.87 22.31
C VAL A 871 -24.62 19.05 22.21
N ILE A 872 -25.57 19.49 21.38
CA ILE A 872 -26.83 18.79 21.14
C ILE A 872 -26.99 18.52 19.66
N ASN A 873 -27.11 17.25 19.29
CA ASN A 873 -27.37 16.83 17.91
C ASN A 873 -28.43 15.72 17.89
N GLN A 874 -29.50 15.89 17.11
CA GLN A 874 -30.57 14.89 16.89
C GLN A 874 -31.08 14.20 18.18
N GLY A 875 -31.14 14.96 19.29
CA GLY A 875 -31.61 14.48 20.58
C GLY A 875 -30.53 13.92 21.51
N VAL A 876 -29.33 13.60 20.99
CA VAL A 876 -28.15 13.25 21.79
C VAL A 876 -27.56 14.53 22.41
N ARG A 877 -27.27 14.47 23.71
CA ARG A 877 -26.74 15.59 24.49
C ARG A 877 -25.43 15.21 25.12
N MET A 878 -24.38 15.96 24.78
CA MET A 878 -23.04 15.72 25.27
C MET A 878 -22.57 16.92 26.09
N MET A 879 -21.99 16.67 27.24
CA MET A 879 -21.33 17.66 28.07
C MET A 879 -19.80 17.48 27.98
N ILE A 880 -19.10 18.56 27.63
CA ILE A 880 -17.66 18.65 27.66
C ILE A 880 -17.26 19.43 28.92
N LYS A 881 -16.65 18.75 29.89
CA LYS A 881 -15.98 19.42 31.01
C LYS A 881 -14.53 19.68 30.65
N TYR A 882 -14.12 20.93 30.75
CA TYR A 882 -12.80 21.40 30.34
C TYR A 882 -12.09 22.16 31.48
N PRO A 883 -10.74 22.32 31.43
CA PRO A 883 -9.98 23.08 32.42
C PRO A 883 -10.44 24.55 32.46
N VAL A 884 -10.86 25.04 33.62
CA VAL A 884 -11.48 26.37 33.78
C VAL A 884 -10.58 27.56 33.43
N MET A 885 -9.26 27.32 33.24
CA MET A 885 -8.31 28.31 32.75
C MET A 885 -8.38 28.51 31.22
N LEU A 886 -9.01 27.61 30.49
CA LEU A 886 -9.23 27.75 29.05
C LEU A 886 -10.48 28.57 28.80
N ILE A 887 -10.44 29.38 27.74
CA ILE A 887 -11.55 30.24 27.33
C ILE A 887 -12.21 29.61 26.10
N PRO A 888 -13.46 29.15 26.21
CA PRO A 888 -14.15 28.55 25.06
C PRO A 888 -14.70 29.64 24.11
N SER A 889 -14.65 29.35 22.80
CA SER A 889 -15.32 30.13 21.77
C SER A 889 -15.89 29.20 20.71
N ILE A 890 -16.83 29.71 19.89
CA ILE A 890 -17.44 28.95 18.80
C ILE A 890 -17.24 29.71 17.50
N GLU A 891 -16.84 28.96 16.47
CA GLU A 891 -16.87 29.42 15.08
C GLU A 891 -17.84 28.53 14.28
N THR A 892 -18.75 29.15 13.53
CA THR A 892 -19.64 28.44 12.61
C THR A 892 -19.08 28.54 11.21
N LYS A 893 -18.86 27.37 10.59
CA LYS A 893 -18.46 27.26 9.20
C LYS A 893 -19.69 27.00 8.35
N GLU A 894 -20.12 28.00 7.62
CA GLU A 894 -21.17 27.84 6.60
C GLU A 894 -20.64 26.99 5.44
N LEU A 895 -21.42 26.02 5.00
CA LEU A 895 -21.10 25.10 3.94
C LEU A 895 -21.88 25.43 2.67
N SER A 896 -21.18 25.52 1.54
CA SER A 896 -21.80 25.76 0.22
C SER A 896 -21.40 24.69 -0.80
N ASP A 897 -20.36 23.88 -0.51
CA ASP A 897 -19.94 22.80 -1.38
C ASP A 897 -20.95 21.64 -1.33
N PRO A 898 -21.51 21.18 -2.48
CA PRO A 898 -22.51 20.13 -2.50
C PRO A 898 -22.06 18.81 -1.88
N ARG A 899 -20.78 18.47 -1.95
CA ARG A 899 -20.23 17.24 -1.38
C ARG A 899 -20.26 17.30 0.16
N LEU A 900 -20.04 18.47 0.74
CA LEU A 900 -20.11 18.69 2.19
C LEU A 900 -21.55 18.89 2.67
N THR A 901 -22.35 19.71 1.97
CA THR A 901 -23.74 20.00 2.38
C THR A 901 -24.64 18.77 2.33
N ASN A 902 -24.39 17.83 1.41
CA ASN A 902 -25.14 16.56 1.34
C ASN A 902 -24.87 15.65 2.56
N VAL A 903 -23.78 15.86 3.27
CA VAL A 903 -23.40 15.07 4.45
C VAL A 903 -23.75 15.80 5.74
N TRP A 904 -23.33 17.06 5.84
CA TRP A 904 -23.37 17.84 7.09
C TRP A 904 -24.51 18.87 7.17
N GLY A 905 -25.24 19.10 6.09
CA GLY A 905 -26.21 20.20 6.00
C GLY A 905 -25.50 21.53 5.78
N ASP A 906 -26.07 22.61 6.31
CA ASP A 906 -25.66 23.98 5.98
C ASP A 906 -24.42 24.45 6.76
N SER A 907 -24.04 23.80 7.85
CA SER A 907 -22.91 24.27 8.67
C SER A 907 -22.34 23.21 9.59
N LEU A 908 -21.06 23.41 9.94
CA LEU A 908 -20.34 22.74 11.03
C LEU A 908 -19.89 23.76 12.06
N ARG A 909 -19.64 23.34 13.30
CA ARG A 909 -19.18 24.21 14.37
C ARG A 909 -17.85 23.75 14.92
N ARG A 910 -16.91 24.68 15.08
CA ARG A 910 -15.65 24.48 15.76
C ARG A 910 -15.71 25.12 17.14
N ILE A 911 -15.48 24.34 18.18
CA ILE A 911 -15.29 24.82 19.55
C ILE A 911 -13.79 24.94 19.76
N SER A 912 -13.33 26.13 20.14
CA SER A 912 -11.91 26.41 20.43
C SER A 912 -11.77 26.78 21.90
N TYR A 913 -10.86 26.08 22.61
CA TYR A 913 -10.52 26.33 23.99
C TYR A 913 -9.12 26.93 24.05
N THR A 914 -9.03 28.24 24.26
CA THR A 914 -7.78 29.00 24.19
C THR A 914 -7.15 29.14 25.56
N SER A 915 -5.85 28.81 25.66
CA SER A 915 -5.06 29.02 26.88
C SER A 915 -4.66 30.50 27.05
N SER A 916 -4.09 30.85 28.22
CA SER A 916 -3.42 32.12 28.38
C SER A 916 -2.07 32.14 27.64
N GLU A 917 -1.69 33.27 27.05
CA GLU A 917 -0.34 33.51 26.50
C GLU A 917 0.76 33.35 27.59
N ASN A 918 0.41 33.46 28.85
CA ASN A 918 1.30 33.26 30.00
C ASN A 918 1.12 31.87 30.64
N ALA A 919 0.50 30.90 29.96
CA ALA A 919 0.37 29.55 30.49
C ALA A 919 1.75 28.92 30.72
N PRO A 920 1.91 28.00 31.70
CA PRO A 920 3.19 27.33 31.97
C PRO A 920 3.75 26.63 30.71
N LEU A 921 5.07 26.48 30.65
CA LEU A 921 5.75 25.74 29.55
C LEU A 921 5.48 24.23 29.59
N SER A 922 4.94 23.72 30.69
CA SER A 922 4.52 22.33 30.81
C SER A 922 3.24 22.24 31.60
N GLY A 923 2.39 21.29 31.23
CA GLY A 923 1.10 21.14 31.88
C GLY A 923 0.25 20.02 31.30
N ARG A 924 -1.03 20.07 31.64
CA ARG A 924 -1.99 19.09 31.19
C ARG A 924 -3.36 19.74 30.98
N TYR A 925 -3.95 19.49 29.81
CA TYR A 925 -5.35 19.80 29.55
C TYR A 925 -6.14 18.48 29.60
N VAL A 926 -7.27 18.48 30.32
CA VAL A 926 -8.13 17.30 30.49
C VAL A 926 -9.54 17.68 30.09
N PHE A 927 -10.05 17.04 29.08
CA PHE A 927 -11.43 17.15 28.61
C PHE A 927 -12.18 15.87 28.96
N LYS A 928 -13.30 15.99 29.63
CA LYS A 928 -14.17 14.87 29.95
C LYS A 928 -15.52 15.04 29.25
N ILE A 929 -15.79 14.15 28.32
CA ILE A 929 -16.98 14.15 27.48
C ILE A 929 -17.94 13.08 27.99
N THR A 930 -19.17 13.46 28.29
CA THR A 930 -20.20 12.56 28.84
C THR A 930 -21.55 12.85 28.22
N GLU A 931 -22.38 11.84 28.06
CA GLU A 931 -23.82 12.00 27.79
C GLU A 931 -24.53 12.48 29.06
N PHE A 932 -25.56 13.31 28.94
CA PHE A 932 -26.30 13.80 30.11
C PHE A 932 -27.79 14.02 29.84
#